data_2c235974f9483de225e89ae03d4be9f7
#
_entry.id   2c235974f9483de225e89ae03d4be9f7
#
_cell.length_a   1.000
_cell.length_b   1.000
_cell.length_c   1.000
_cell.angle_alpha   90.00
_cell.angle_beta   90.00
_cell.angle_gamma   90.00
#
_symmetry.space_group_name_H-M   'P 1'
#
loop_
_entity.id
_entity.type
_entity.pdbx_description
1 polymer ?
#
loop_
_entity_poly.entity_id
_entity_poly.type
_entity_poly.pdbx_seq_one_letter_code
_entity_poly.pdbx_strand_id
1 'polypeptide(L)'
;HAVCQPLVPPARTVWLGCPEKCEEKYPKNAIKNQKYNVFTFIPGVLYEQFKFFLNLYFLVVSCSQFVPALKIGYLYTYWAPLGFVLTVTVVREAVDEFRRYKRDKEMNSQLYSKLTNQRIPSDMVFLRTSEKTGSCFIRTDQLDGETDWKLKVAVSCTQRLPALGDLFSINAYVYAQKPQLDIHSFEGTFTREDSDPAVHESLSIENTLWASTVVASGKSYNTDDPRSVGLLDLELNQLTKALFLALVALSVVMVTLQGFVGPWYRNLFRFLLLFSYIIPISLRVNLDMGKAAYGWMIMKDDNIPGTVVRTSTIPEELGRLVYLLTDKTGTLTQNEMIFKRLHLGTVSYGTDTMDEIQSHIINSYSQSSAPKVRKSVSSRIHEAVKAIALCHNVTPVYESRAGVSGETEYAEVDQDFSDENRTYQASSPDEVALVQWTESVGLTLVNRDLTSMQLKTPGGHILTYYILQIFPFTSESKRMGIIVRDESSGEITFYMKGADVAMSTIVQYNDWLEEECGNMAREGLRTLVVAKKSLTEEQYQDFESRYNQAKLSIHDRNLKVAAVVESLEREMELLCLTGVEDQLQADVRPTLEMLRNAGIKIWMLTGDKLETATCIAKSSHLVSRNQDIHIFRPVTTRGEAHLELNAFRRKHDCALVISGDSLEVCLKYYEHEFVELACQCPAVVCCRCSPTQKAHIVKLLQHHTGKRTCAIGDGGNDVSMIQAADCGIGIEGKEGKQASLAADFSITQFKHIGRLLMVHGRNSYKRSAALGQFVMHRGLIISTMQAVFSSVFYFASVPLYQGFLMVGYATIYTMFPVFSLVLDQDVKPEMALLYPELYKDLTKLLMVALTIRTWHWLMVVAEFLSLGCYVASLAFLNEYFDVAFITTVTFLWKVSAITVVSCLPLYILKYLKRKFSPPSYSKLTS
;
A
#
# COMPACT_ATOMS: atom_id res chain seq x y z
N HIS A 1 13.53 -33.68 6.68
CA HIS A 1 13.47 -34.19 5.31
C HIS A 1 14.29 -33.25 4.42
N ALA A 2 15.54 -33.65 4.11
CA ALA A 2 16.35 -33.01 3.09
C ALA A 2 15.71 -33.33 1.73
N VAL A 3 15.01 -32.38 1.16
CA VAL A 3 14.60 -32.45 -0.23
C VAL A 3 15.88 -32.21 -1.04
N CYS A 4 16.34 -33.20 -1.77
CA CYS A 4 17.36 -33.04 -2.78
C CYS A 4 16.89 -31.97 -3.77
N GLN A 5 17.42 -30.77 -3.66
CA GLN A 5 17.28 -29.78 -4.73
C GLN A 5 18.02 -30.36 -5.94
N PRO A 6 17.42 -30.41 -7.14
CA PRO A 6 18.15 -30.77 -8.33
C PRO A 6 19.33 -29.81 -8.50
N LEU A 7 20.52 -30.34 -8.72
CA LEU A 7 21.71 -29.56 -9.04
C LEU A 7 21.40 -28.74 -10.30
N VAL A 8 21.11 -27.46 -10.13
CA VAL A 8 20.98 -26.53 -11.25
C VAL A 8 22.38 -26.26 -11.78
N PRO A 9 22.64 -26.43 -13.08
CA PRO A 9 23.95 -26.16 -13.65
C PRO A 9 24.41 -24.73 -13.38
N PRO A 10 25.73 -24.49 -13.25
CA PRO A 10 26.28 -23.19 -12.83
C PRO A 10 26.01 -22.05 -13.83
N ALA A 11 25.71 -22.38 -15.07
CA ALA A 11 25.38 -21.44 -16.14
C ALA A 11 24.51 -22.12 -17.18
N ARG A 12 23.78 -21.33 -17.98
CA ARG A 12 22.88 -21.84 -19.04
C ARG A 12 23.15 -21.15 -20.37
N THR A 13 22.96 -21.89 -21.45
CA THR A 13 23.03 -21.38 -22.81
C THR A 13 21.65 -21.39 -23.43
N VAL A 14 21.21 -20.24 -23.93
CA VAL A 14 19.92 -20.07 -24.59
C VAL A 14 20.13 -19.76 -26.06
N TRP A 15 19.69 -20.65 -26.95
CA TRP A 15 19.79 -20.49 -28.39
C TRP A 15 18.63 -19.68 -28.94
N LEU A 16 18.90 -18.68 -29.75
CA LEU A 16 17.85 -17.91 -30.41
C LEU A 16 17.20 -18.74 -31.52
N GLY A 17 15.87 -18.77 -31.52
CA GLY A 17 15.09 -19.45 -32.57
C GLY A 17 15.11 -20.99 -32.54
N CYS A 18 15.87 -21.63 -31.66
CA CYS A 18 16.04 -23.06 -31.58
C CYS A 18 15.71 -23.63 -30.20
N PRO A 19 14.44 -23.70 -29.79
CA PRO A 19 14.05 -24.21 -28.46
C PRO A 19 14.41 -25.69 -28.26
N GLU A 20 14.59 -26.45 -29.35
CA GLU A 20 14.93 -27.88 -29.34
C GLU A 20 16.34 -28.16 -28.84
N LYS A 21 17.23 -27.19 -28.94
CA LYS A 21 18.61 -27.28 -28.43
C LYS A 21 18.72 -27.07 -26.91
N CYS A 22 17.65 -26.66 -26.24
CA CYS A 22 17.63 -26.49 -24.78
C CYS A 22 17.26 -27.84 -24.13
N GLU A 23 18.25 -28.56 -23.61
CA GLU A 23 18.07 -29.86 -22.96
C GLU A 23 17.43 -29.79 -21.58
N GLU A 24 17.41 -28.64 -20.92
CA GLU A 24 16.95 -28.46 -19.56
C GLU A 24 15.46 -28.11 -19.47
N LYS A 25 14.72 -28.82 -18.61
CA LYS A 25 13.31 -28.52 -18.30
C LYS A 25 13.20 -27.52 -17.17
N TYR A 26 12.77 -26.31 -17.49
CA TYR A 26 12.48 -25.27 -16.49
C TYR A 26 11.01 -25.32 -16.03
N PRO A 27 10.71 -24.85 -14.82
CA PRO A 27 9.33 -24.74 -14.35
C PRO A 27 8.53 -23.79 -15.23
N LYS A 28 7.21 -24.07 -15.37
CA LYS A 28 6.32 -23.22 -16.15
C LYS A 28 6.22 -21.83 -15.54
N ASN A 29 6.34 -20.80 -16.36
CA ASN A 29 6.08 -19.42 -15.96
C ASN A 29 4.56 -19.17 -15.92
N ALA A 30 3.91 -19.56 -14.82
CA ALA A 30 2.47 -19.42 -14.64
C ALA A 30 2.15 -18.96 -13.22
N ILE A 31 1.29 -17.97 -13.11
CA ILE A 31 0.80 -17.45 -11.84
C ILE A 31 -0.35 -18.34 -11.36
N LYS A 32 -0.30 -18.75 -10.10
CA LYS A 32 -1.34 -19.54 -9.45
C LYS A 32 -1.64 -18.99 -8.05
N ASN A 33 -2.70 -18.20 -7.94
CA ASN A 33 -3.16 -17.57 -6.71
C ASN A 33 -4.34 -18.31 -6.05
N GLN A 34 -4.73 -19.44 -6.60
CA GLN A 34 -5.78 -20.28 -6.04
C GLN A 34 -5.31 -20.95 -4.75
N LYS A 35 -6.10 -20.83 -3.68
CA LYS A 35 -5.82 -21.49 -2.39
C LYS A 35 -6.09 -22.99 -2.45
N TYR A 36 -7.14 -23.38 -3.17
CA TYR A 36 -7.64 -24.76 -3.20
C TYR A 36 -7.64 -25.30 -4.62
N ASN A 37 -7.42 -26.59 -4.74
CA ASN A 37 -7.74 -27.36 -5.95
C ASN A 37 -9.20 -27.83 -5.87
N VAL A 38 -9.79 -28.23 -6.99
CA VAL A 38 -11.17 -28.73 -7.05
C VAL A 38 -11.44 -29.83 -6.02
N PHE A 39 -10.48 -30.73 -5.78
CA PHE A 39 -10.60 -31.81 -4.80
C PHE A 39 -10.36 -31.38 -3.36
N THR A 40 -9.54 -30.37 -3.12
CA THR A 40 -9.20 -29.91 -1.76
C THR A 40 -10.09 -28.76 -1.28
N PHE A 41 -10.96 -28.22 -2.15
CA PHE A 41 -11.79 -27.06 -1.83
C PHE A 41 -12.76 -27.36 -0.67
N ILE A 42 -13.63 -28.36 -0.82
CA ILE A 42 -14.64 -28.68 0.21
C ILE A 42 -13.98 -29.12 1.52
N PRO A 43 -13.04 -30.09 1.53
CA PRO A 43 -12.36 -30.47 2.77
C PRO A 43 -11.58 -29.32 3.42
N GLY A 44 -10.92 -28.51 2.62
CA GLY A 44 -10.13 -27.36 3.11
C GLY A 44 -11.02 -26.29 3.74
N VAL A 45 -12.10 -25.90 3.07
CA VAL A 45 -13.06 -24.91 3.59
C VAL A 45 -13.72 -25.42 4.87
N LEU A 46 -14.15 -26.69 4.90
CA LEU A 46 -14.75 -27.28 6.12
C LEU A 46 -13.75 -27.34 7.27
N TYR A 47 -12.51 -27.72 7.00
CA TYR A 47 -11.45 -27.72 8.04
C TYR A 47 -11.26 -26.34 8.66
N GLU A 48 -11.14 -25.29 7.85
CA GLU A 48 -11.01 -23.91 8.34
C GLU A 48 -12.25 -23.45 9.12
N GLN A 49 -13.45 -23.89 8.73
CA GLN A 49 -14.68 -23.56 9.46
C GLN A 49 -14.76 -24.26 10.82
N PHE A 50 -14.38 -25.53 10.91
CA PHE A 50 -14.42 -26.29 12.16
C PHE A 50 -13.25 -26.00 13.10
N LYS A 51 -12.24 -25.26 12.67
CA LYS A 51 -11.20 -24.69 13.52
C LYS A 51 -11.77 -23.71 14.57
N PHE A 52 -12.89 -23.06 14.26
CA PHE A 52 -13.60 -22.21 15.21
C PHE A 52 -14.46 -23.04 16.17
N PHE A 53 -14.32 -22.75 17.47
CA PHE A 53 -15.02 -23.47 18.53
C PHE A 53 -16.55 -23.48 18.31
N LEU A 54 -17.13 -22.38 17.86
CA LEU A 54 -18.57 -22.28 17.59
C LEU A 54 -19.08 -23.37 16.65
N ASN A 55 -18.47 -23.51 15.47
CA ASN A 55 -18.91 -24.46 14.46
C ASN A 55 -18.63 -25.91 14.88
N LEU A 56 -17.48 -26.14 15.54
CA LEU A 56 -17.14 -27.45 16.08
C LEU A 56 -18.15 -27.90 17.14
N TYR A 57 -18.54 -27.02 18.04
CA TYR A 57 -19.54 -27.27 19.05
C TYR A 57 -20.88 -27.70 18.44
N PHE A 58 -21.39 -26.96 17.42
CA PHE A 58 -22.63 -27.31 16.75
C PHE A 58 -22.54 -28.61 15.95
N LEU A 59 -21.38 -28.92 15.40
CA LEU A 59 -21.15 -30.22 14.75
C LEU A 59 -21.33 -31.36 15.75
N VAL A 60 -20.70 -31.23 16.94
CA VAL A 60 -20.80 -32.24 18.02
C VAL A 60 -22.25 -32.34 18.49
N VAL A 61 -22.96 -31.25 18.70
CA VAL A 61 -24.38 -31.23 19.07
C VAL A 61 -25.24 -31.92 18.01
N SER A 62 -25.03 -31.62 16.72
CA SER A 62 -25.79 -32.24 15.62
C SER A 62 -25.51 -33.73 15.50
N CYS A 63 -24.26 -34.14 15.67
CA CYS A 63 -23.88 -35.57 15.67
C CYS A 63 -24.48 -36.33 16.87
N SER A 64 -24.58 -35.70 18.05
CA SER A 64 -25.19 -36.33 19.22
C SER A 64 -26.64 -36.69 19.03
N GLN A 65 -27.36 -36.04 18.08
CA GLN A 65 -28.77 -36.35 17.78
C GLN A 65 -29.00 -37.71 17.06
N PHE A 66 -27.94 -38.32 16.55
CA PHE A 66 -28.02 -39.69 16.01
C PHE A 66 -28.11 -40.74 17.13
N VAL A 67 -27.74 -40.43 18.36
CA VAL A 67 -27.84 -41.37 19.50
C VAL A 67 -29.27 -41.32 20.06
N PRO A 68 -30.06 -42.39 20.01
CA PRO A 68 -31.47 -42.41 20.45
C PRO A 68 -31.68 -41.94 21.91
N ALA A 69 -30.74 -42.21 22.79
CA ALA A 69 -30.80 -41.84 24.19
C ALA A 69 -30.62 -40.34 24.44
N LEU A 70 -29.95 -39.62 23.52
CA LEU A 70 -29.67 -38.20 23.59
C LEU A 70 -30.59 -37.36 22.68
N LYS A 71 -31.40 -38.01 21.86
CA LYS A 71 -32.30 -37.31 20.91
C LYS A 71 -33.36 -36.47 21.67
N ILE A 72 -33.42 -35.19 21.41
CA ILE A 72 -34.35 -34.24 22.05
C ILE A 72 -35.44 -33.76 21.11
N GLY A 73 -35.23 -33.82 19.82
CA GLY A 73 -36.16 -33.30 18.83
C GLY A 73 -35.99 -33.99 17.49
N TYR A 74 -36.46 -33.33 16.43
CA TYR A 74 -36.26 -33.80 15.07
C TYR A 74 -34.82 -33.52 14.62
N LEU A 75 -34.24 -34.44 13.89
CA LEU A 75 -32.88 -34.33 13.38
C LEU A 75 -32.62 -33.04 12.56
N TYR A 76 -33.60 -32.67 11.75
CA TYR A 76 -33.49 -31.48 10.90
C TYR A 76 -33.37 -30.17 11.68
N THR A 77 -33.83 -30.07 12.92
CA THR A 77 -33.76 -28.84 13.74
C THR A 77 -32.35 -28.44 14.09
N TYR A 78 -31.40 -29.38 14.11
CA TYR A 78 -30.00 -29.15 14.37
C TYR A 78 -29.16 -29.13 13.10
N TRP A 79 -29.46 -30.04 12.15
CA TRP A 79 -28.70 -30.13 10.89
C TRP A 79 -29.06 -29.06 9.88
N ALA A 80 -30.30 -28.58 9.79
CA ALA A 80 -30.68 -27.55 8.82
C ALA A 80 -30.02 -26.19 9.10
N PRO A 81 -29.98 -25.63 10.33
CA PRO A 81 -29.24 -24.40 10.61
C PRO A 81 -27.74 -24.52 10.37
N LEU A 82 -27.13 -25.63 10.79
CA LEU A 82 -25.70 -25.87 10.56
C LEU A 82 -25.41 -25.99 9.06
N GLY A 83 -26.22 -26.76 8.34
CA GLY A 83 -26.09 -26.91 6.90
C GLY A 83 -26.27 -25.58 6.15
N PHE A 84 -27.21 -24.76 6.57
CA PHE A 84 -27.40 -23.41 6.01
C PHE A 84 -26.17 -22.52 6.22
N VAL A 85 -25.63 -22.46 7.44
CA VAL A 85 -24.43 -21.66 7.76
C VAL A 85 -23.24 -22.13 6.92
N LEU A 86 -22.99 -23.43 6.87
CA LEU A 86 -21.90 -24.00 6.08
C LEU A 86 -22.07 -23.74 4.58
N THR A 87 -23.30 -23.86 4.06
CA THR A 87 -23.59 -23.61 2.65
C THR A 87 -23.30 -22.16 2.28
N VAL A 88 -23.77 -21.19 3.10
CA VAL A 88 -23.49 -19.75 2.85
C VAL A 88 -21.98 -19.49 2.84
N THR A 89 -21.26 -20.08 3.77
CA THR A 89 -19.81 -19.90 3.84
C THR A 89 -19.08 -20.54 2.66
N VAL A 90 -19.47 -21.77 2.27
CA VAL A 90 -18.89 -22.47 1.11
C VAL A 90 -19.17 -21.70 -0.18
N VAL A 91 -20.40 -21.20 -0.37
CA VAL A 91 -20.75 -20.40 -1.56
C VAL A 91 -19.91 -19.12 -1.62
N ARG A 92 -19.75 -18.41 -0.49
CA ARG A 92 -18.92 -17.19 -0.43
C ARG A 92 -17.48 -17.52 -0.83
N GLU A 93 -16.86 -18.55 -0.24
CA GLU A 93 -15.48 -18.94 -0.55
C GLU A 93 -15.34 -19.42 -2.00
N ALA A 94 -16.37 -20.10 -2.53
CA ALA A 94 -16.39 -20.50 -3.94
C ALA A 94 -16.41 -19.32 -4.91
N VAL A 95 -17.18 -18.26 -4.58
CA VAL A 95 -17.21 -17.04 -5.39
C VAL A 95 -15.84 -16.33 -5.35
N ASP A 96 -15.20 -16.28 -4.19
CA ASP A 96 -13.89 -15.66 -4.06
C ASP A 96 -12.81 -16.47 -4.80
N GLU A 97 -12.86 -17.80 -4.71
CA GLU A 97 -11.94 -18.70 -5.45
C GLU A 97 -12.15 -18.62 -6.97
N PHE A 98 -13.40 -18.52 -7.41
CA PHE A 98 -13.71 -18.32 -8.82
C PHE A 98 -13.19 -16.97 -9.35
N ARG A 99 -13.26 -15.91 -8.54
CA ARG A 99 -12.67 -14.61 -8.90
C ARG A 99 -11.14 -14.70 -9.01
N ARG A 100 -10.47 -15.48 -8.12
CA ARG A 100 -9.02 -15.74 -8.22
C ARG A 100 -8.69 -16.53 -9.48
N TYR A 101 -9.43 -17.59 -9.75
CA TYR A 101 -9.25 -18.40 -10.97
C TYR A 101 -9.40 -17.56 -12.25
N LYS A 102 -10.42 -16.71 -12.32
CA LYS A 102 -10.63 -15.83 -13.47
C LYS A 102 -9.46 -14.87 -13.69
N ARG A 103 -8.93 -14.28 -12.61
CA ARG A 103 -7.74 -13.40 -12.65
C ARG A 103 -6.49 -14.16 -13.10
N ASP A 104 -6.22 -15.33 -12.51
CA ASP A 104 -5.07 -16.16 -12.89
C ASP A 104 -5.14 -16.55 -14.37
N LYS A 105 -6.32 -16.93 -14.84
CA LYS A 105 -6.54 -17.26 -16.24
C LYS A 105 -6.30 -16.05 -17.16
N GLU A 106 -6.79 -14.87 -16.78
CA GLU A 106 -6.60 -13.65 -17.54
C GLU A 106 -5.10 -13.29 -17.64
N MET A 107 -4.36 -13.35 -16.53
CA MET A 107 -2.92 -13.09 -16.50
C MET A 107 -2.11 -14.12 -17.30
N ASN A 108 -2.40 -15.41 -17.16
CA ASN A 108 -1.67 -16.48 -17.84
C ASN A 108 -2.02 -16.61 -19.32
N SER A 109 -3.12 -15.99 -19.79
CA SER A 109 -3.54 -16.01 -21.18
C SER A 109 -3.13 -14.79 -21.98
N GLN A 110 -2.42 -13.83 -21.38
CA GLN A 110 -1.95 -12.64 -22.08
C GLN A 110 -0.94 -13.01 -23.17
N LEU A 111 -1.19 -12.53 -24.37
CA LEU A 111 -0.29 -12.72 -25.51
C LEU A 111 0.62 -11.49 -25.63
N TYR A 112 1.91 -11.73 -25.69
CA TYR A 112 2.93 -10.70 -25.84
C TYR A 112 3.54 -10.78 -27.23
N SER A 113 3.18 -9.85 -28.10
CA SER A 113 3.75 -9.76 -29.46
C SER A 113 4.71 -8.57 -29.60
N LYS A 114 4.40 -7.45 -28.90
CA LYS A 114 5.18 -6.21 -28.87
C LYS A 114 5.03 -5.60 -27.49
N LEU A 115 6.13 -5.45 -26.77
CA LEU A 115 6.13 -4.87 -25.44
C LEU A 115 6.14 -3.33 -25.55
N THR A 116 4.95 -2.73 -25.52
CA THR A 116 4.78 -1.28 -25.36
C THR A 116 3.76 -1.09 -24.25
N ASN A 117 4.10 -0.35 -23.22
CA ASN A 117 3.24 -0.14 -22.04
C ASN A 117 2.75 -1.44 -21.38
N GLN A 118 3.54 -2.51 -21.43
CA GLN A 118 3.20 -3.82 -20.89
C GLN A 118 4.24 -4.29 -19.87
N ARG A 119 3.78 -5.15 -18.96
CA ARG A 119 4.64 -5.81 -17.98
C ARG A 119 5.50 -6.86 -18.68
N ILE A 120 6.76 -6.95 -18.24
CA ILE A 120 7.67 -7.98 -18.71
C ILE A 120 7.29 -9.32 -18.09
N PRO A 121 6.98 -10.34 -18.90
CA PRO A 121 6.42 -11.61 -18.42
C PRO A 121 7.46 -12.54 -17.78
N SER A 122 8.72 -12.41 -18.14
CA SER A 122 9.84 -13.23 -17.64
C SER A 122 11.16 -12.45 -17.75
N ASP A 123 12.20 -12.92 -17.08
CA ASP A 123 13.53 -12.36 -17.26
C ASP A 123 13.98 -12.53 -18.71
N MET A 124 14.40 -11.44 -19.35
CA MET A 124 14.74 -11.40 -20.77
C MET A 124 15.99 -10.58 -21.01
N VAL A 125 16.70 -10.90 -22.08
CA VAL A 125 17.76 -10.05 -22.65
C VAL A 125 17.12 -9.15 -23.71
N PHE A 126 17.44 -7.86 -23.64
CA PHE A 126 16.89 -6.85 -24.54
C PHE A 126 17.64 -6.82 -25.86
N LEU A 127 17.06 -7.43 -26.89
CA LEU A 127 17.73 -7.62 -28.18
C LEU A 127 17.51 -6.44 -29.14
N ARG A 128 16.30 -5.89 -29.20
CA ARG A 128 15.98 -4.84 -30.17
C ARG A 128 14.82 -3.97 -29.74
N THR A 129 14.86 -2.70 -30.12
CA THR A 129 13.75 -1.75 -29.97
C THR A 129 13.46 -1.03 -31.30
N SER A 130 12.27 -0.47 -31.42
CA SER A 130 11.87 0.40 -32.54
C SER A 130 12.54 1.76 -32.50
N GLU A 131 13.05 2.17 -31.34
CA GLU A 131 13.75 3.43 -31.18
C GLU A 131 15.12 3.40 -31.87
N LYS A 132 15.45 4.45 -32.64
CA LYS A 132 16.74 4.54 -33.36
C LYS A 132 17.93 4.53 -32.40
N THR A 133 17.75 5.02 -31.19
CA THR A 133 18.77 5.07 -30.14
C THR A 133 19.12 3.71 -29.55
N GLY A 134 18.34 2.66 -29.82
CA GLY A 134 18.53 1.35 -29.23
C GLY A 134 18.22 1.26 -27.73
N SER A 135 17.55 2.27 -27.17
CA SER A 135 17.28 2.36 -25.73
C SER A 135 15.77 2.32 -25.45
N CYS A 136 15.42 1.89 -24.23
CA CYS A 136 14.09 2.00 -23.69
C CYS A 136 14.13 2.32 -22.19
N PHE A 137 13.08 2.94 -21.69
CA PHE A 137 12.91 3.16 -20.27
C PHE A 137 12.01 2.08 -19.66
N ILE A 138 12.43 1.53 -18.55
CA ILE A 138 11.62 0.60 -17.76
C ILE A 138 11.42 1.13 -16.35
N ARG A 139 10.31 0.75 -15.75
CA ARG A 139 9.99 1.02 -14.36
C ARG A 139 10.16 -0.25 -13.54
N THR A 140 10.96 -0.17 -12.49
CA THR A 140 11.34 -1.30 -11.64
C THR A 140 10.70 -1.26 -10.25
N ASP A 141 9.78 -0.34 -10.03
CA ASP A 141 9.06 -0.10 -8.78
C ASP A 141 8.54 -1.38 -8.09
N GLN A 142 8.15 -2.37 -8.88
CA GLN A 142 7.68 -3.65 -8.35
C GLN A 142 8.78 -4.62 -7.95
N LEU A 143 9.98 -4.40 -8.46
CA LEU A 143 11.10 -5.30 -8.25
C LEU A 143 12.00 -4.83 -7.10
N ASP A 144 12.39 -3.57 -7.12
CA ASP A 144 13.32 -2.95 -6.17
C ASP A 144 12.68 -1.85 -5.31
N GLY A 145 11.45 -1.46 -5.61
CA GLY A 145 10.74 -0.40 -4.90
C GLY A 145 11.19 1.01 -5.25
N GLU A 146 12.09 1.16 -6.24
CA GLU A 146 12.50 2.46 -6.75
C GLU A 146 11.51 2.94 -7.80
N THR A 147 11.07 4.19 -7.69
CA THR A 147 10.12 4.81 -8.62
C THR A 147 10.79 5.40 -9.86
N ASP A 148 12.10 5.36 -9.89
CA ASP A 148 12.91 5.91 -10.97
C ASP A 148 12.83 5.08 -12.25
N TRP A 149 12.82 5.76 -13.38
CA TRP A 149 12.89 5.13 -14.68
C TRP A 149 14.32 4.67 -14.96
N LYS A 150 14.53 3.37 -15.20
CA LYS A 150 15.84 2.84 -15.55
C LYS A 150 15.99 2.70 -17.05
N LEU A 151 17.05 3.30 -17.57
CA LEU A 151 17.41 3.17 -18.98
C LEU A 151 17.97 1.78 -19.25
N LYS A 152 17.44 1.13 -20.30
CA LYS A 152 17.94 -0.14 -20.81
C LYS A 152 18.36 0.01 -22.26
N VAL A 153 19.43 -0.69 -22.63
CA VAL A 153 20.03 -0.60 -23.95
C VAL A 153 19.99 -1.98 -24.62
N ALA A 154 19.54 -2.00 -25.87
CA ALA A 154 19.52 -3.23 -26.66
C ALA A 154 20.94 -3.70 -27.03
N VAL A 155 21.09 -5.00 -27.25
CA VAL A 155 22.36 -5.58 -27.73
C VAL A 155 22.73 -4.93 -29.07
N SER A 156 23.94 -4.39 -29.19
CA SER A 156 24.29 -3.52 -30.30
C SER A 156 24.31 -4.22 -31.66
N CYS A 157 24.79 -5.46 -31.72
CA CYS A 157 24.82 -6.22 -32.96
C CYS A 157 23.43 -6.60 -33.48
N THR A 158 22.45 -6.79 -32.60
CA THR A 158 21.07 -7.10 -32.98
C THR A 158 20.25 -5.86 -33.31
N GLN A 159 20.53 -4.74 -32.66
CA GLN A 159 19.90 -3.45 -32.97
C GLN A 159 20.23 -2.95 -34.38
N ARG A 160 21.42 -3.25 -34.90
CA ARG A 160 21.89 -2.84 -36.23
C ARG A 160 21.36 -3.68 -37.38
N LEU A 161 20.59 -4.75 -37.11
CA LEU A 161 20.02 -5.58 -38.19
C LEU A 161 19.02 -4.77 -39.02
N PRO A 162 18.97 -4.96 -40.35
CA PRO A 162 18.10 -4.15 -41.25
C PRO A 162 16.61 -4.38 -40.97
N ALA A 163 16.17 -5.61 -40.79
CA ALA A 163 14.78 -5.95 -40.54
C ALA A 163 14.58 -6.71 -39.22
N LEU A 164 13.36 -6.65 -38.66
CA LEU A 164 13.01 -7.40 -37.47
C LEU A 164 13.02 -8.90 -37.71
N GLY A 165 12.67 -9.34 -38.92
CA GLY A 165 12.69 -10.74 -39.32
C GLY A 165 14.09 -11.37 -39.30
N ASP A 166 15.13 -10.58 -39.54
CA ASP A 166 16.52 -11.03 -39.58
C ASP A 166 16.98 -11.55 -38.18
N LEU A 167 16.32 -11.10 -37.10
CA LEU A 167 16.59 -11.55 -35.74
C LEU A 167 16.35 -13.05 -35.55
N PHE A 168 15.44 -13.65 -36.31
CA PHE A 168 15.12 -15.07 -36.24
C PHE A 168 15.97 -15.92 -37.19
N SER A 169 16.72 -15.31 -38.09
CA SER A 169 17.57 -15.98 -39.08
C SER A 169 19.05 -16.07 -38.65
N ILE A 170 19.45 -15.30 -37.64
CA ILE A 170 20.84 -15.34 -37.15
C ILE A 170 21.09 -16.55 -36.28
N ASN A 171 22.27 -17.15 -36.40
CA ASN A 171 22.76 -18.19 -35.51
C ASN A 171 23.47 -17.56 -34.32
N ALA A 172 22.76 -17.40 -33.22
CA ALA A 172 23.28 -16.72 -32.03
C ALA A 172 22.77 -17.40 -30.74
N TYR A 173 23.55 -17.27 -29.69
CA TYR A 173 23.19 -17.75 -28.37
C TYR A 173 23.57 -16.76 -27.28
N VAL A 174 22.83 -16.84 -26.15
CA VAL A 174 23.15 -16.12 -24.92
C VAL A 174 23.66 -17.09 -23.88
N TYR A 175 24.82 -16.84 -23.36
CA TYR A 175 25.37 -17.53 -22.20
C TYR A 175 25.08 -16.68 -20.97
N ALA A 176 24.28 -17.19 -20.02
CA ALA A 176 23.86 -16.48 -18.85
C ALA A 176 24.15 -17.26 -17.57
N GLN A 177 24.49 -16.55 -16.50
CA GLN A 177 24.62 -17.14 -15.18
C GLN A 177 23.32 -17.75 -14.68
N LYS A 178 23.41 -18.64 -13.68
CA LYS A 178 22.23 -19.25 -13.05
C LYS A 178 21.32 -18.19 -12.41
N PRO A 179 20.02 -18.47 -12.25
CA PRO A 179 19.11 -17.61 -11.48
C PRO A 179 19.65 -17.35 -10.07
N GLN A 180 19.70 -16.10 -9.67
CA GLN A 180 20.18 -15.65 -8.36
C GLN A 180 19.19 -14.66 -7.74
N LEU A 181 19.31 -14.44 -6.44
CA LEU A 181 18.44 -13.52 -5.70
C LEU A 181 18.83 -12.05 -5.88
N ASP A 182 20.09 -11.81 -6.31
CA ASP A 182 20.58 -10.46 -6.56
C ASP A 182 20.02 -9.94 -7.89
N ILE A 183 19.23 -8.88 -7.81
CA ILE A 183 18.60 -8.20 -8.94
C ILE A 183 19.45 -7.02 -9.47
N HIS A 184 20.52 -6.66 -8.77
CA HIS A 184 21.37 -5.53 -9.10
C HIS A 184 22.60 -5.92 -9.92
N SER A 185 22.82 -7.21 -10.17
CA SER A 185 23.92 -7.70 -10.98
C SER A 185 23.44 -8.72 -12.02
N PHE A 186 24.02 -8.66 -13.20
CA PHE A 186 23.84 -9.66 -14.24
C PHE A 186 25.10 -9.76 -15.08
N GLU A 187 25.57 -10.98 -15.28
CA GLU A 187 26.70 -11.29 -16.15
C GLU A 187 26.31 -12.33 -17.19
N GLY A 188 26.56 -12.00 -18.43
CA GLY A 188 26.29 -12.86 -19.56
C GLY A 188 27.06 -12.44 -20.79
N THR A 189 27.06 -13.28 -21.81
CA THR A 189 27.64 -12.97 -23.11
C THR A 189 26.65 -13.31 -24.22
N PHE A 190 26.54 -12.42 -25.18
CA PHE A 190 25.82 -12.67 -26.43
C PHE A 190 26.84 -13.03 -27.51
N THR A 191 26.67 -14.18 -28.14
CA THR A 191 27.59 -14.64 -29.19
C THR A 191 26.82 -14.87 -30.47
N ARG A 192 27.31 -14.28 -31.56
CA ARG A 192 26.79 -14.47 -32.91
C ARG A 192 27.84 -15.21 -33.74
N GLU A 193 27.47 -16.39 -34.25
CA GLU A 193 28.41 -17.28 -35.01
C GLU A 193 28.40 -17.05 -36.54
N ASP A 194 27.36 -16.37 -37.07
CA ASP A 194 27.17 -16.12 -38.49
C ASP A 194 28.14 -15.11 -39.11
N SER A 195 28.92 -14.43 -38.27
CA SER A 195 29.90 -13.40 -38.69
C SER A 195 31.33 -13.94 -38.59
N ASP A 196 32.15 -13.64 -39.55
CA ASP A 196 33.55 -13.99 -39.55
C ASP A 196 34.38 -12.71 -39.38
N PRO A 197 35.01 -12.44 -38.24
CA PRO A 197 35.08 -13.26 -37.01
C PRO A 197 33.74 -13.22 -36.20
N ALA A 198 33.53 -14.26 -35.39
CA ALA A 198 32.37 -14.33 -34.51
C ALA A 198 32.29 -13.11 -33.55
N VAL A 199 31.12 -12.50 -33.42
CA VAL A 199 30.94 -11.32 -32.57
C VAL A 199 30.53 -11.77 -31.17
N HIS A 200 31.32 -11.34 -30.18
CA HIS A 200 31.04 -11.56 -28.76
C HIS A 200 30.75 -10.22 -28.08
N GLU A 201 29.57 -10.07 -27.51
CA GLU A 201 29.20 -8.89 -26.72
C GLU A 201 28.98 -9.26 -25.28
N SER A 202 29.56 -8.51 -24.36
CA SER A 202 29.32 -8.66 -22.92
C SER A 202 27.95 -8.06 -22.56
N LEU A 203 27.14 -8.83 -21.86
CA LEU A 203 25.85 -8.42 -21.35
C LEU A 203 25.98 -7.99 -19.89
N SER A 204 25.29 -6.92 -19.57
CA SER A 204 25.20 -6.35 -18.21
C SER A 204 23.74 -6.18 -17.82
N ILE A 205 23.52 -5.64 -16.62
CA ILE A 205 22.19 -5.28 -16.14
C ILE A 205 21.47 -4.29 -17.09
N GLU A 206 22.22 -3.47 -17.83
CA GLU A 206 21.64 -2.53 -18.79
C GLU A 206 20.96 -3.21 -19.99
N ASN A 207 21.39 -4.43 -20.30
CA ASN A 207 20.82 -5.23 -21.39
C ASN A 207 19.72 -6.19 -20.92
N THR A 208 19.36 -6.16 -19.63
CA THR A 208 18.47 -7.13 -19.02
C THR A 208 17.16 -6.49 -18.63
N LEU A 209 16.05 -7.15 -18.95
CA LEU A 209 14.70 -6.79 -18.57
C LEU A 209 14.21 -7.85 -17.58
N TRP A 210 14.04 -7.45 -16.32
CA TRP A 210 13.57 -8.36 -15.28
C TRP A 210 12.07 -8.59 -15.33
N ALA A 211 11.63 -9.79 -15.00
CA ALA A 211 10.22 -10.10 -14.83
C ALA A 211 9.58 -9.13 -13.83
N SER A 212 8.32 -8.80 -14.05
CA SER A 212 7.55 -7.86 -13.23
C SER A 212 7.89 -6.38 -13.39
N THR A 213 8.94 -6.01 -14.11
CA THR A 213 9.16 -4.62 -14.50
C THR A 213 8.26 -4.23 -15.67
N VAL A 214 8.04 -2.93 -15.89
CA VAL A 214 7.10 -2.43 -16.89
C VAL A 214 7.83 -1.57 -17.90
N VAL A 215 7.66 -1.87 -19.17
CA VAL A 215 8.10 -1.01 -20.26
C VAL A 215 7.06 0.12 -20.40
N ALA A 216 7.40 1.32 -19.91
CA ALA A 216 6.61 2.55 -20.04
C ALA A 216 5.09 2.36 -19.89
N SER A 217 4.62 2.14 -18.66
CA SER A 217 3.23 2.03 -18.17
C SER A 217 2.52 0.66 -18.28
N GLY A 218 1.87 0.21 -17.19
CA GLY A 218 0.98 -0.97 -17.14
C GLY A 218 0.94 -1.70 -15.80
N LYS A 219 -0.16 -2.37 -15.52
CA LYS A 219 -0.61 -2.92 -14.25
C LYS A 219 0.03 -4.26 -13.88
N SER A 220 0.25 -4.49 -12.58
CA SER A 220 0.69 -5.77 -12.02
C SER A 220 -0.07 -6.15 -10.75
N TYR A 221 -0.18 -7.45 -10.52
CA TYR A 221 -0.83 -8.06 -9.37
C TYR A 221 0.12 -9.03 -8.71
N ASN A 222 0.25 -8.95 -7.39
CA ASN A 222 0.79 -10.03 -6.58
C ASN A 222 -0.12 -10.29 -5.40
N THR A 223 -0.37 -11.56 -5.16
CA THR A 223 -1.15 -12.05 -4.04
C THR A 223 -0.34 -13.08 -3.29
N ASP A 224 -0.42 -13.06 -2.03
CA ASP A 224 -0.74 -14.11 -1.08
C ASP A 224 -0.12 -13.83 0.27
N ASP A 225 -1.03 -13.51 1.19
CA ASP A 225 -0.74 -13.74 2.60
C ASP A 225 -2.00 -14.30 3.29
N PRO A 226 -1.87 -15.23 4.22
CA PRO A 226 -3.01 -15.73 4.99
C PRO A 226 -3.56 -14.57 5.82
N ARG A 227 -4.70 -14.06 5.40
CA ARG A 227 -5.35 -12.87 5.93
C ARG A 227 -5.61 -12.99 7.42
N SER A 228 -5.29 -11.94 8.14
CA SER A 228 -5.58 -11.80 9.55
C SER A 228 -7.08 -11.98 9.83
N VAL A 229 -7.38 -12.83 10.78
CA VAL A 229 -8.75 -12.94 11.33
C VAL A 229 -9.03 -11.67 12.12
N GLY A 230 -10.19 -11.04 11.94
CA GLY A 230 -10.58 -9.85 12.67
C GLY A 230 -10.51 -10.04 14.19
N LEU A 231 -10.08 -9.03 14.93
CA LEU A 231 -9.96 -9.09 16.39
C LEU A 231 -11.33 -9.32 17.05
N LEU A 232 -12.40 -8.73 16.49
CA LEU A 232 -13.76 -8.94 16.96
C LEU A 232 -14.16 -10.42 16.88
N ASP A 233 -13.79 -11.12 15.82
CA ASP A 233 -14.07 -12.57 15.67
C ASP A 233 -13.33 -13.40 16.71
N LEU A 234 -12.11 -13.02 17.07
CA LEU A 234 -11.35 -13.66 18.15
C LEU A 234 -11.97 -13.40 19.52
N GLU A 235 -12.38 -12.18 19.81
CA GLU A 235 -13.08 -11.81 21.07
C GLU A 235 -14.41 -12.55 21.21
N LEU A 236 -15.19 -12.63 20.13
CA LEU A 236 -16.44 -13.39 20.09
C LEU A 236 -16.21 -14.89 20.27
N ASN A 237 -15.14 -15.43 19.75
CA ASN A 237 -14.78 -16.83 19.96
C ASN A 237 -14.40 -17.11 21.43
N GLN A 238 -13.70 -16.19 22.10
CA GLN A 238 -13.42 -16.30 23.53
C GLN A 238 -14.70 -16.18 24.38
N LEU A 239 -15.60 -15.25 24.03
CA LEU A 239 -16.88 -15.08 24.67
C LEU A 239 -17.77 -16.32 24.48
N THR A 240 -17.74 -16.95 23.31
CA THR A 240 -18.44 -18.21 23.04
C THR A 240 -17.92 -19.36 23.94
N LYS A 241 -16.62 -19.43 24.18
CA LYS A 241 -16.04 -20.37 25.14
C LYS A 241 -16.52 -20.12 26.58
N ALA A 242 -16.61 -18.86 27.00
CA ALA A 242 -17.15 -18.47 28.29
C ALA A 242 -18.65 -18.83 28.42
N LEU A 243 -19.44 -18.60 27.38
CA LEU A 243 -20.85 -19.01 27.32
C LEU A 243 -21.00 -20.54 27.41
N PHE A 244 -20.10 -21.30 26.78
CA PHE A 244 -20.07 -22.75 26.87
C PHE A 244 -19.80 -23.20 28.31
N LEU A 245 -18.88 -22.56 29.00
CA LEU A 245 -18.61 -22.87 30.42
C LEU A 245 -19.86 -22.58 31.26
N ALA A 246 -20.54 -21.47 31.05
CA ALA A 246 -21.79 -21.13 31.71
C ALA A 246 -22.91 -22.14 31.42
N LEU A 247 -23.01 -22.60 30.18
CA LEU A 247 -23.94 -23.66 29.76
C LEU A 247 -23.68 -24.96 30.51
N VAL A 248 -22.43 -25.39 30.63
CA VAL A 248 -22.04 -26.58 31.39
C VAL A 248 -22.40 -26.42 32.88
N ALA A 249 -22.05 -25.26 33.47
CA ALA A 249 -22.36 -24.98 34.88
C ALA A 249 -23.88 -25.04 35.15
N LEU A 250 -24.70 -24.40 34.28
CA LEU A 250 -26.15 -24.40 34.36
C LEU A 250 -26.70 -25.85 34.26
N SER A 251 -26.18 -26.63 33.32
CA SER A 251 -26.60 -28.04 33.16
C SER A 251 -26.26 -28.89 34.37
N VAL A 252 -25.10 -28.69 34.98
CA VAL A 252 -24.68 -29.38 36.24
C VAL A 252 -25.60 -28.96 37.38
N VAL A 253 -25.91 -27.68 37.54
CA VAL A 253 -26.85 -27.20 38.58
C VAL A 253 -28.21 -27.85 38.41
N MET A 254 -28.73 -27.95 37.19
CA MET A 254 -30.05 -28.59 36.95
C MET A 254 -30.05 -30.06 37.31
N VAL A 255 -28.98 -30.81 37.00
CA VAL A 255 -28.86 -32.25 37.36
C VAL A 255 -28.67 -32.40 38.89
N THR A 256 -27.94 -31.51 39.52
CA THR A 256 -27.78 -31.53 41.00
C THR A 256 -29.11 -31.28 41.70
N LEU A 257 -29.90 -30.33 41.22
CA LEU A 257 -31.23 -30.03 41.73
C LEU A 257 -32.21 -31.18 41.48
N GLN A 258 -32.01 -31.98 40.44
CA GLN A 258 -32.76 -33.21 40.17
C GLN A 258 -32.43 -34.31 41.15
N GLY A 259 -31.35 -34.24 41.92
CA GLY A 259 -30.94 -35.20 42.92
C GLY A 259 -30.21 -36.43 42.39
N PHE A 260 -29.60 -36.39 41.20
CA PHE A 260 -28.89 -37.49 40.56
C PHE A 260 -29.71 -38.79 40.37
N VAL A 261 -31.02 -38.66 40.23
CA VAL A 261 -31.93 -39.79 40.08
C VAL A 261 -31.80 -40.41 38.69
N GLY A 262 -31.59 -41.73 38.61
CA GLY A 262 -31.47 -42.48 37.37
C GLY A 262 -30.12 -42.22 36.61
N PRO A 263 -30.08 -42.34 35.30
CA PRO A 263 -28.86 -42.15 34.51
C PRO A 263 -28.54 -40.63 34.38
N TRP A 264 -27.96 -40.08 35.48
CA TRP A 264 -27.64 -38.66 35.61
C TRP A 264 -26.80 -38.11 34.46
N TYR A 265 -25.87 -38.90 33.89
CA TYR A 265 -25.07 -38.49 32.73
C TYR A 265 -25.92 -38.25 31.49
N ARG A 266 -26.98 -39.05 31.27
CA ARG A 266 -27.93 -38.86 30.17
C ARG A 266 -28.71 -37.56 30.33
N ASN A 267 -29.16 -37.27 31.53
CA ASN A 267 -29.88 -36.04 31.86
C ASN A 267 -28.94 -34.83 31.73
N LEU A 268 -27.69 -34.93 32.11
CA LEU A 268 -26.69 -33.88 31.91
C LEU A 268 -26.53 -33.55 30.42
N PHE A 269 -26.32 -34.55 29.57
CA PHE A 269 -26.23 -34.32 28.14
C PHE A 269 -27.51 -33.75 27.53
N ARG A 270 -28.68 -34.16 27.99
CA ARG A 270 -29.95 -33.58 27.52
C ARG A 270 -30.10 -32.12 27.94
N PHE A 271 -29.70 -31.71 29.15
CA PHE A 271 -29.66 -30.33 29.55
C PHE A 271 -28.62 -29.52 28.77
N LEU A 272 -27.46 -30.06 28.49
CA LEU A 272 -26.49 -29.44 27.62
C LEU A 272 -27.08 -29.12 26.22
N LEU A 273 -27.86 -30.06 25.68
CA LEU A 273 -28.52 -29.88 24.40
C LEU A 273 -29.70 -28.87 24.48
N LEU A 274 -30.48 -28.89 25.55
CA LEU A 274 -31.59 -27.96 25.77
C LEU A 274 -31.11 -26.53 25.91
N PHE A 275 -29.99 -26.31 26.57
CA PHE A 275 -29.41 -24.98 26.71
C PHE A 275 -28.46 -24.60 25.62
N SER A 276 -28.29 -25.41 24.57
CA SER A 276 -27.36 -25.13 23.46
C SER A 276 -27.63 -23.81 22.73
N TYR A 277 -28.86 -23.27 22.83
CA TYR A 277 -29.27 -21.99 22.27
C TYR A 277 -28.62 -20.77 22.94
N ILE A 278 -27.95 -20.91 24.09
CA ILE A 278 -27.08 -19.88 24.69
C ILE A 278 -26.02 -19.45 23.66
N ILE A 279 -25.52 -20.40 22.89
CA ILE A 279 -24.54 -20.18 21.84
C ILE A 279 -25.28 -20.05 20.50
N PRO A 280 -25.41 -18.83 19.92
CA PRO A 280 -26.22 -18.64 18.73
C PRO A 280 -25.46 -19.08 17.46
N ILE A 281 -25.95 -20.10 16.78
CA ILE A 281 -25.34 -20.61 15.53
C ILE A 281 -25.31 -19.57 14.41
N SER A 282 -26.30 -18.67 14.37
CA SER A 282 -26.42 -17.62 13.34
C SER A 282 -25.50 -16.42 13.54
N LEU A 283 -24.74 -16.35 14.66
CA LEU A 283 -23.92 -15.19 15.00
C LEU A 283 -22.93 -14.84 13.88
N ARG A 284 -22.20 -15.84 13.41
CA ARG A 284 -21.16 -15.64 12.40
C ARG A 284 -21.74 -15.24 11.05
N VAL A 285 -22.81 -15.88 10.61
CA VAL A 285 -23.47 -15.52 9.34
C VAL A 285 -24.00 -14.11 9.37
N ASN A 286 -24.64 -13.71 10.47
CA ASN A 286 -25.18 -12.37 10.63
C ASN A 286 -24.07 -11.31 10.60
N LEU A 287 -22.92 -11.59 11.25
CA LEU A 287 -21.74 -10.72 11.20
C LEU A 287 -21.16 -10.64 9.79
N ASP A 288 -20.97 -11.77 9.11
CA ASP A 288 -20.43 -11.79 7.74
C ASP A 288 -21.34 -11.04 6.75
N MET A 289 -22.67 -11.19 6.88
CA MET A 289 -23.64 -10.42 6.08
C MET A 289 -23.59 -8.93 6.41
N GLY A 290 -23.46 -8.58 7.70
CA GLY A 290 -23.28 -7.20 8.13
C GLY A 290 -22.01 -6.57 7.56
N LYS A 291 -20.89 -7.26 7.63
CA LYS A 291 -19.61 -6.82 7.05
C LYS A 291 -19.70 -6.60 5.54
N ALA A 292 -20.35 -7.50 4.81
CA ALA A 292 -20.60 -7.30 3.38
C ALA A 292 -21.44 -6.04 3.08
N ALA A 293 -22.45 -5.79 3.89
CA ALA A 293 -23.26 -4.57 3.78
C ALA A 293 -22.44 -3.30 4.09
N TYR A 294 -21.55 -3.34 5.09
CA TYR A 294 -20.66 -2.20 5.39
C TYR A 294 -19.70 -1.92 4.22
N GLY A 295 -19.11 -2.95 3.64
CA GLY A 295 -18.26 -2.82 2.45
C GLY A 295 -19.01 -2.16 1.29
N TRP A 296 -20.27 -2.55 1.06
CA TRP A 296 -21.12 -1.95 0.03
C TRP A 296 -21.44 -0.47 0.33
N MET A 297 -21.74 -0.11 1.60
CA MET A 297 -21.97 1.28 2.00
C MET A 297 -20.72 2.16 1.82
N ILE A 298 -19.53 1.64 2.12
CA ILE A 298 -18.26 2.35 1.91
C ILE A 298 -18.07 2.66 0.43
N MET A 299 -18.28 1.67 -0.45
CA MET A 299 -18.11 1.85 -1.91
C MET A 299 -19.13 2.81 -2.52
N LYS A 300 -20.26 3.05 -1.85
CA LYS A 300 -21.35 3.89 -2.34
C LYS A 300 -21.36 5.30 -1.74
N ASP A 301 -20.36 5.67 -0.96
CA ASP A 301 -20.25 7.02 -0.37
C ASP A 301 -19.69 8.02 -1.39
N ASP A 302 -20.54 8.96 -1.82
CA ASP A 302 -20.20 9.99 -2.80
C ASP A 302 -19.10 10.97 -2.32
N ASN A 303 -18.83 11.03 -1.01
CA ASN A 303 -17.79 11.90 -0.46
C ASN A 303 -16.38 11.28 -0.52
N ILE A 304 -16.28 9.99 -0.81
CA ILE A 304 -15.02 9.26 -1.03
C ILE A 304 -15.08 8.50 -2.35
N PRO A 305 -15.22 9.22 -3.49
CA PRO A 305 -15.41 8.61 -4.79
C PRO A 305 -14.22 7.71 -5.16
N GLY A 306 -14.49 6.61 -5.85
CA GLY A 306 -13.47 5.67 -6.29
C GLY A 306 -12.92 4.75 -5.20
N THR A 307 -13.47 4.80 -3.98
CA THR A 307 -13.09 3.87 -2.91
C THR A 307 -13.55 2.45 -3.23
N VAL A 308 -12.65 1.48 -3.13
CA VAL A 308 -12.92 0.06 -3.38
C VAL A 308 -12.60 -0.75 -2.14
N VAL A 309 -13.56 -1.55 -1.69
CA VAL A 309 -13.38 -2.54 -0.62
C VAL A 309 -13.05 -3.88 -1.26
N ARG A 310 -11.82 -4.37 -1.05
CA ARG A 310 -11.35 -5.64 -1.62
C ARG A 310 -11.52 -6.81 -0.68
N THR A 311 -11.42 -6.52 0.62
CA THR A 311 -11.60 -7.51 1.69
C THR A 311 -12.83 -7.15 2.50
N SER A 312 -13.89 -7.91 2.34
CA SER A 312 -15.16 -7.69 3.07
C SER A 312 -15.17 -8.25 4.50
N THR A 313 -14.05 -8.85 4.95
CA THR A 313 -14.00 -9.56 6.24
C THR A 313 -13.60 -8.70 7.42
N ILE A 314 -13.03 -7.51 7.20
CA ILE A 314 -12.43 -6.68 8.24
C ILE A 314 -12.87 -5.20 8.28
N PRO A 315 -14.06 -4.78 7.80
CA PRO A 315 -14.45 -3.37 7.85
C PRO A 315 -14.50 -2.79 9.27
N GLU A 316 -14.74 -3.60 10.28
CA GLU A 316 -14.77 -3.21 11.68
C GLU A 316 -13.38 -2.88 12.25
N GLU A 317 -12.31 -3.42 11.67
CA GLU A 317 -10.94 -3.12 12.10
C GLU A 317 -10.60 -1.64 11.89
N LEU A 318 -11.19 -0.99 10.88
CA LEU A 318 -11.06 0.46 10.66
C LEU A 318 -11.47 1.31 11.87
N GLY A 319 -12.32 0.79 12.75
CA GLY A 319 -12.76 1.47 13.98
C GLY A 319 -11.85 1.23 15.20
N ARG A 320 -10.80 0.41 15.08
CA ARG A 320 -9.96 -0.02 16.22
C ARG A 320 -8.47 0.28 16.05
N LEU A 321 -8.12 1.05 15.05
CA LEU A 321 -6.73 1.35 14.71
C LEU A 321 -6.09 2.27 15.75
N VAL A 322 -4.86 1.96 16.14
CA VAL A 322 -4.06 2.75 17.09
C VAL A 322 -2.84 3.33 16.40
N TYR A 323 -2.25 2.62 15.46
CA TYR A 323 -1.08 3.03 14.72
C TYR A 323 -1.39 3.15 13.22
N LEU A 324 -0.96 4.24 12.61
CA LEU A 324 -0.97 4.44 11.17
C LEU A 324 0.47 4.57 10.68
N LEU A 325 0.88 3.65 9.82
CA LEU A 325 2.17 3.71 9.15
C LEU A 325 1.95 4.21 7.73
N THR A 326 2.53 5.33 7.38
CA THR A 326 2.36 5.96 6.08
C THR A 326 3.69 6.06 5.35
N ASP A 327 3.66 5.80 4.05
CA ASP A 327 4.76 6.23 3.20
C ASP A 327 4.70 7.75 2.97
N LYS A 328 5.76 8.31 2.43
CA LYS A 328 5.86 9.74 2.12
C LYS A 328 5.51 10.03 0.67
N THR A 329 6.29 9.45 -0.25
CA THR A 329 6.28 9.79 -1.68
C THR A 329 5.05 9.21 -2.36
N GLY A 330 4.28 10.03 -3.09
CA GLY A 330 3.03 9.59 -3.72
C GLY A 330 1.86 9.41 -2.75
N THR A 331 2.11 9.24 -1.46
CA THR A 331 1.11 9.07 -0.40
C THR A 331 0.77 10.40 0.28
N LEU A 332 1.75 11.05 0.90
CA LEU A 332 1.61 12.38 1.49
C LEU A 332 1.92 13.49 0.49
N THR A 333 2.79 13.21 -0.47
CA THR A 333 3.16 14.12 -1.55
C THR A 333 2.58 13.66 -2.89
N GLN A 334 2.55 14.56 -3.87
CA GLN A 334 2.02 14.26 -5.21
C GLN A 334 3.04 13.58 -6.13
N ASN A 335 4.29 13.44 -5.69
CA ASN A 335 5.44 13.08 -6.51
C ASN A 335 5.60 14.00 -7.74
N GLU A 336 5.14 15.23 -7.59
CA GLU A 336 5.37 16.32 -8.55
C GLU A 336 6.41 17.26 -7.96
N MET A 337 7.55 17.31 -8.62
CA MET A 337 8.64 18.19 -8.23
C MET A 337 8.45 19.55 -8.89
N ILE A 338 8.58 20.60 -8.10
CA ILE A 338 8.49 21.99 -8.57
C ILE A 338 9.78 22.71 -8.21
N PHE A 339 10.37 23.32 -9.22
CA PHE A 339 11.53 24.20 -9.00
C PHE A 339 11.12 25.46 -8.22
N LYS A 340 11.80 25.75 -7.12
CA LYS A 340 11.44 26.87 -6.22
C LYS A 340 12.52 27.91 -6.05
N ARG A 341 13.78 27.53 -6.09
CA ARG A 341 14.88 28.43 -5.76
C ARG A 341 16.14 28.16 -6.58
N LEU A 342 16.75 29.26 -7.05
CA LEU A 342 18.08 29.28 -7.65
C LEU A 342 18.97 30.18 -6.80
N HIS A 343 20.10 29.67 -6.31
CA HIS A 343 21.08 30.44 -5.54
C HIS A 343 22.44 30.46 -6.25
N LEU A 344 23.00 31.64 -6.43
CA LEU A 344 24.24 31.88 -7.17
C LEU A 344 25.43 32.31 -6.27
N GLY A 345 25.33 32.08 -4.99
CA GLY A 345 26.31 32.43 -3.96
C GLY A 345 26.13 33.85 -3.39
N THR A 346 25.82 34.80 -4.21
CA THR A 346 25.60 36.21 -3.78
C THR A 346 24.15 36.67 -3.90
N VAL A 347 23.39 36.02 -4.76
CA VAL A 347 22.00 36.38 -5.05
C VAL A 347 21.16 35.09 -5.06
N SER A 348 19.99 35.14 -4.46
CA SER A 348 19.01 34.05 -4.44
C SER A 348 17.74 34.50 -5.17
N TYR A 349 17.26 33.65 -6.07
CA TYR A 349 16.02 33.86 -6.84
C TYR A 349 14.98 32.83 -6.37
N GLY A 350 13.81 33.33 -5.94
CA GLY A 350 12.66 32.53 -5.58
C GLY A 350 11.57 32.55 -6.67
N THR A 351 10.42 31.95 -6.38
CA THR A 351 9.27 31.93 -7.29
C THR A 351 8.80 33.32 -7.72
N ASP A 352 8.93 34.32 -6.85
CA ASP A 352 8.47 35.70 -7.09
C ASP A 352 9.43 36.50 -7.97
N THR A 353 10.65 36.01 -8.18
CA THR A 353 11.71 36.70 -8.94
C THR A 353 12.15 35.95 -10.18
N MET A 354 11.39 34.93 -10.61
CA MET A 354 11.69 34.15 -11.83
C MET A 354 11.62 35.00 -13.11
N ASP A 355 10.76 36.02 -13.16
CA ASP A 355 10.63 36.95 -14.30
C ASP A 355 11.93 37.74 -14.52
N GLU A 356 12.69 38.02 -13.48
CA GLU A 356 14.01 38.64 -13.59
C GLU A 356 15.00 37.75 -14.31
N ILE A 357 15.00 36.44 -13.99
CA ILE A 357 15.84 35.44 -14.65
C ILE A 357 15.49 35.37 -16.13
N GLN A 358 14.19 35.28 -16.45
CA GLN A 358 13.71 35.26 -17.83
C GLN A 358 14.16 36.50 -18.60
N SER A 359 14.04 37.69 -18.01
CA SER A 359 14.50 38.95 -18.64
C SER A 359 16.01 38.95 -18.87
N HIS A 360 16.83 38.45 -17.94
CA HIS A 360 18.27 38.32 -18.09
C HIS A 360 18.65 37.34 -19.21
N ILE A 361 17.92 36.22 -19.37
CA ILE A 361 18.15 35.24 -20.44
C ILE A 361 17.79 35.86 -21.80
N ILE A 362 16.62 36.50 -21.92
CA ILE A 362 16.20 37.18 -23.17
C ILE A 362 17.23 38.24 -23.55
N ASN A 363 17.68 39.07 -22.63
CA ASN A 363 18.68 40.11 -22.89
C ASN A 363 20.04 39.53 -23.29
N SER A 364 20.45 38.38 -22.73
CA SER A 364 21.73 37.77 -23.08
C SER A 364 21.78 37.22 -24.50
N TYR A 365 20.63 36.77 -25.04
CA TYR A 365 20.52 36.29 -26.43
C TYR A 365 20.18 37.40 -27.43
N SER A 366 19.68 38.56 -26.98
CA SER A 366 19.36 39.69 -27.87
C SER A 366 20.52 40.65 -28.10
N GLN A 367 21.53 40.71 -27.20
CA GLN A 367 22.71 41.56 -27.31
C GLN A 367 23.88 40.78 -27.98
N SER A 368 24.09 41.03 -29.26
CA SER A 368 25.29 40.62 -30.00
C SER A 368 26.49 41.43 -29.53
N SER A 369 27.49 40.73 -28.94
CA SER A 369 28.93 41.08 -28.82
C SER A 369 29.38 42.40 -28.24
N ALA A 370 29.80 42.37 -26.98
CA ALA A 370 30.97 43.18 -26.52
C ALA A 370 31.71 42.36 -25.41
N PRO A 371 33.03 42.22 -25.42
CA PRO A 371 33.80 41.48 -24.42
C PRO A 371 33.78 42.22 -23.12
N LYS A 372 33.06 41.70 -22.09
CA LYS A 372 33.04 42.27 -20.72
C LYS A 372 34.08 41.62 -19.86
N VAL A 373 35.02 42.37 -19.38
CA VAL A 373 36.15 41.97 -18.50
C VAL A 373 35.71 41.58 -17.08
N ARG A 374 34.48 41.72 -16.69
CA ARG A 374 33.92 41.23 -15.40
C ARG A 374 32.66 40.38 -15.68
N LYS A 375 32.61 39.18 -15.09
CA LYS A 375 31.40 38.33 -15.10
C LYS A 375 30.25 39.10 -14.43
N SER A 376 29.34 39.65 -15.22
CA SER A 376 28.12 40.30 -14.72
C SER A 376 27.18 39.26 -14.10
N VAL A 377 26.27 39.69 -13.21
CA VAL A 377 25.23 38.80 -12.66
C VAL A 377 24.44 38.13 -13.77
N SER A 378 24.13 38.83 -14.85
CA SER A 378 23.46 38.32 -16.04
C SER A 378 24.24 37.17 -16.70
N SER A 379 25.57 37.25 -16.80
CA SER A 379 26.41 36.21 -17.37
C SER A 379 26.40 34.95 -16.48
N ARG A 380 26.42 35.14 -15.15
CA ARG A 380 26.38 34.02 -14.18
C ARG A 380 25.02 33.30 -14.23
N ILE A 381 23.93 34.03 -14.33
CA ILE A 381 22.59 33.47 -14.51
C ILE A 381 22.52 32.64 -15.79
N HIS A 382 23.00 33.21 -16.92
CA HIS A 382 23.01 32.51 -18.19
C HIS A 382 23.84 31.24 -18.16
N GLU A 383 25.03 31.25 -17.55
CA GLU A 383 25.85 30.04 -17.40
C GLU A 383 25.18 29.00 -16.51
N ALA A 384 24.54 29.38 -15.40
CA ALA A 384 23.83 28.49 -14.51
C ALA A 384 22.61 27.84 -15.21
N VAL A 385 21.78 28.63 -15.89
CA VAL A 385 20.62 28.10 -16.61
C VAL A 385 21.06 27.20 -17.78
N LYS A 386 22.12 27.57 -18.51
CA LYS A 386 22.71 26.72 -19.56
C LYS A 386 23.20 25.37 -18.99
N ALA A 387 23.89 25.39 -17.85
CA ALA A 387 24.36 24.16 -17.18
C ALA A 387 23.19 23.26 -16.74
N ILE A 388 22.14 23.83 -16.19
CA ILE A 388 20.94 23.08 -15.81
C ILE A 388 20.25 22.49 -17.04
N ALA A 389 20.18 23.25 -18.16
CA ALA A 389 19.56 22.78 -19.39
C ALA A 389 20.35 21.69 -20.14
N LEU A 390 21.64 21.50 -19.81
CA LEU A 390 22.52 20.52 -20.47
C LEU A 390 22.83 19.30 -19.59
N CYS A 391 22.98 19.51 -18.28
CA CYS A 391 23.38 18.45 -17.36
C CYS A 391 22.17 17.66 -16.83
N HIS A 392 21.61 16.79 -17.66
CA HIS A 392 20.49 15.94 -17.30
C HIS A 392 20.39 14.71 -18.22
N ASN A 393 19.52 13.76 -17.85
CA ASN A 393 19.20 12.58 -18.65
C ASN A 393 17.71 12.58 -19.11
N VAL A 394 17.15 13.76 -19.38
CA VAL A 394 15.77 13.94 -19.81
C VAL A 394 15.68 13.80 -21.33
N THR A 395 14.68 13.08 -21.81
CA THR A 395 14.37 12.93 -23.23
C THR A 395 12.99 13.53 -23.53
N PRO A 396 12.88 14.46 -24.49
CA PRO A 396 11.58 14.97 -24.94
C PRO A 396 10.86 13.90 -25.76
N VAL A 397 9.57 13.69 -25.48
CA VAL A 397 8.70 12.77 -26.21
C VAL A 397 7.53 13.57 -26.77
N TYR A 398 7.29 13.41 -28.08
CA TYR A 398 6.19 14.06 -28.77
C TYR A 398 5.03 13.07 -28.94
N GLU A 399 3.84 13.37 -28.41
CA GLU A 399 2.66 12.55 -28.61
C GLU A 399 2.08 12.78 -30.01
N SER A 400 2.21 11.78 -30.88
CA SER A 400 1.48 11.77 -32.16
C SER A 400 -0.01 11.58 -31.89
N ARG A 401 -0.86 12.48 -32.39
CA ARG A 401 -2.32 12.28 -32.43
C ARG A 401 -2.64 11.03 -33.25
N ALA A 402 -2.74 9.89 -32.60
CA ALA A 402 -3.28 8.67 -33.18
C ALA A 402 -4.81 8.81 -33.31
N GLY A 403 -5.26 9.33 -34.40
CA GLY A 403 -6.67 9.32 -34.80
C GLY A 403 -6.75 9.17 -36.30
N VAL A 404 -7.13 7.97 -36.71
CA VAL A 404 -7.55 7.52 -38.07
C VAL A 404 -6.64 6.43 -38.61
N SER A 405 -7.24 5.24 -38.63
CA SER A 405 -6.81 4.05 -39.36
C SER A 405 -6.46 4.32 -40.82
N GLY A 406 -5.30 3.85 -41.26
CA GLY A 406 -4.94 3.81 -42.66
C GLY A 406 -3.47 3.44 -42.82
N GLU A 407 -3.22 2.21 -43.20
CA GLU A 407 -1.95 1.76 -43.74
C GLU A 407 -1.58 2.63 -44.94
N THR A 408 -0.45 3.30 -44.92
CA THR A 408 0.36 3.60 -46.13
C THR A 408 1.75 4.07 -45.74
N GLU A 409 2.71 3.45 -46.32
CA GLU A 409 4.10 3.71 -46.69
C GLU A 409 4.73 5.09 -46.31
N TYR A 410 5.96 4.93 -45.81
CA TYR A 410 7.13 5.84 -45.82
C TYR A 410 6.92 7.16 -46.59
N ALA A 411 6.56 8.18 -45.85
CA ALA A 411 6.84 9.55 -46.20
C ALA A 411 7.68 10.16 -45.06
N GLU A 412 8.81 10.77 -45.38
CA GLU A 412 9.52 11.70 -44.49
C GLU A 412 8.55 12.82 -44.15
N VAL A 413 7.84 12.67 -43.05
CA VAL A 413 7.02 13.72 -42.49
C VAL A 413 7.99 14.67 -41.78
N ASP A 414 8.13 15.87 -42.27
CA ASP A 414 8.62 16.99 -41.49
C ASP A 414 7.93 16.96 -40.11
N GLN A 415 8.68 16.61 -39.09
CA GLN A 415 8.19 16.62 -37.71
C GLN A 415 7.94 18.09 -37.35
N ASP A 416 6.67 18.45 -37.41
CA ASP A 416 6.21 19.72 -36.86
C ASP A 416 6.41 19.65 -35.34
N PHE A 417 7.51 20.25 -34.87
CA PHE A 417 7.86 20.38 -33.45
C PHE A 417 6.93 21.42 -32.80
N SER A 418 5.64 21.12 -32.73
CA SER A 418 4.66 21.96 -32.06
C SER A 418 4.87 21.87 -30.55
N ASP A 419 5.06 22.99 -29.89
CA ASP A 419 5.32 23.12 -28.48
C ASP A 419 4.18 22.54 -27.57
N GLU A 420 2.99 22.32 -28.13
CA GLU A 420 1.81 21.88 -27.40
C GLU A 420 1.76 20.38 -27.03
N ASN A 421 2.55 19.51 -27.70
CA ASN A 421 2.48 18.05 -27.53
C ASN A 421 3.78 17.44 -26.95
N ARG A 422 4.64 18.26 -26.36
CA ARG A 422 5.92 17.78 -25.83
C ARG A 422 5.78 17.39 -24.35
N THR A 423 6.21 16.17 -24.03
CA THR A 423 6.35 15.68 -22.66
C THR A 423 7.80 15.29 -22.41
N TYR A 424 8.27 15.46 -21.16
CA TYR A 424 9.62 15.11 -20.76
C TYR A 424 9.62 13.81 -19.97
N GLN A 425 10.51 12.90 -20.34
CA GLN A 425 10.72 11.64 -19.62
C GLN A 425 12.17 11.56 -19.14
N ALA A 426 12.36 11.21 -17.89
CA ALA A 426 13.67 11.01 -17.27
C ALA A 426 13.61 9.92 -16.18
N SER A 427 14.79 9.50 -15.74
CA SER A 427 14.92 8.57 -14.61
C SER A 427 14.53 9.20 -13.26
N SER A 428 14.62 10.53 -13.15
CA SER A 428 14.30 11.25 -11.91
C SER A 428 13.31 12.38 -12.16
N PRO A 429 12.23 12.50 -11.35
CA PRO A 429 11.30 13.62 -11.44
C PRO A 429 11.97 14.98 -11.13
N ASP A 430 13.03 14.99 -10.32
CA ASP A 430 13.81 16.19 -10.05
C ASP A 430 14.44 16.75 -11.34
N GLU A 431 14.94 15.87 -12.23
CA GLU A 431 15.50 16.27 -13.52
C GLU A 431 14.45 16.86 -14.46
N VAL A 432 13.26 16.25 -14.49
CA VAL A 432 12.12 16.76 -15.26
C VAL A 432 11.75 18.16 -14.80
N ALA A 433 11.67 18.38 -13.48
CA ALA A 433 11.37 19.69 -12.89
C ALA A 433 12.40 20.74 -13.27
N LEU A 434 13.68 20.40 -13.29
CA LEU A 434 14.76 21.31 -13.71
C LEU A 434 14.63 21.68 -15.18
N VAL A 435 14.37 20.72 -16.07
CA VAL A 435 14.23 20.98 -17.52
C VAL A 435 12.94 21.75 -17.81
N GLN A 436 11.83 21.47 -17.17
CA GLN A 436 10.59 22.24 -17.29
C GLN A 436 10.80 23.69 -16.82
N TRP A 437 11.58 23.87 -15.75
CA TRP A 437 11.92 25.22 -15.33
C TRP A 437 12.80 25.96 -16.36
N THR A 438 13.80 25.29 -16.95
CA THR A 438 14.63 25.96 -18.01
C THR A 438 13.79 26.34 -19.22
N GLU A 439 12.76 25.55 -19.55
CA GLU A 439 11.78 25.89 -20.58
C GLU A 439 10.99 27.16 -20.20
N SER A 440 10.53 27.27 -18.96
CA SER A 440 9.78 28.43 -18.47
C SER A 440 10.59 29.72 -18.52
N VAL A 441 11.90 29.66 -18.34
CA VAL A 441 12.80 30.85 -18.44
C VAL A 441 13.35 31.09 -19.85
N GLY A 442 12.98 30.26 -20.82
CA GLY A 442 13.25 30.52 -22.24
C GLY A 442 14.23 29.60 -22.96
N LEU A 443 14.85 28.63 -22.25
CA LEU A 443 15.70 27.61 -22.87
C LEU A 443 14.95 26.27 -22.91
N THR A 444 14.49 25.89 -24.11
CA THR A 444 13.65 24.73 -24.34
C THR A 444 14.47 23.59 -24.92
N LEU A 445 14.38 22.40 -24.33
CA LEU A 445 14.95 21.17 -24.88
C LEU A 445 14.04 20.64 -25.99
N VAL A 446 14.50 20.70 -27.23
CA VAL A 446 13.74 20.29 -28.43
C VAL A 446 14.03 18.84 -28.78
N ASN A 447 15.28 18.44 -28.78
CA ASN A 447 15.70 17.10 -29.16
C ASN A 447 16.89 16.66 -28.35
N ARG A 448 16.96 15.37 -28.07
CA ARG A 448 18.08 14.73 -27.41
C ARG A 448 18.28 13.31 -27.94
N ASP A 449 19.46 13.09 -28.49
CA ASP A 449 19.96 11.79 -28.94
C ASP A 449 21.12 11.35 -28.04
N LEU A 450 21.67 10.16 -28.29
CA LEU A 450 22.86 9.67 -27.57
C LEU A 450 24.12 10.50 -27.83
N THR A 451 24.17 11.21 -28.97
CA THR A 451 25.33 11.95 -29.47
C THR A 451 25.14 13.47 -29.51
N SER A 452 23.93 13.97 -29.45
CA SER A 452 23.63 15.40 -29.56
C SER A 452 22.42 15.82 -28.73
N MET A 453 22.40 17.11 -28.40
CA MET A 453 21.33 17.77 -27.68
C MET A 453 21.02 19.11 -28.32
N GLN A 454 19.77 19.44 -28.55
CA GLN A 454 19.31 20.66 -29.15
C GLN A 454 18.46 21.49 -28.22
N LEU A 455 18.89 22.74 -27.99
CA LEU A 455 18.18 23.72 -27.17
C LEU A 455 17.64 24.84 -28.07
N LYS A 456 16.36 25.20 -27.88
CA LYS A 456 15.74 26.36 -28.53
C LYS A 456 15.87 27.57 -27.62
N THR A 457 16.39 28.66 -28.15
CA THR A 457 16.51 29.95 -27.44
C THR A 457 15.21 30.75 -27.48
N PRO A 458 15.03 31.79 -26.65
CA PRO A 458 13.84 32.66 -26.70
C PRO A 458 13.65 33.34 -28.06
N GLY A 459 14.71 33.54 -28.84
CA GLY A 459 14.67 34.08 -30.21
C GLY A 459 14.33 33.07 -31.29
N GLY A 460 14.06 31.80 -30.94
CA GLY A 460 13.73 30.72 -31.88
C GLY A 460 14.94 30.05 -32.53
N HIS A 461 16.18 30.46 -32.19
CA HIS A 461 17.40 29.83 -32.70
C HIS A 461 17.63 28.48 -31.98
N ILE A 462 18.09 27.47 -32.71
CA ILE A 462 18.45 26.16 -32.18
C ILE A 462 19.95 26.14 -31.97
N LEU A 463 20.35 25.80 -30.71
CA LEU A 463 21.72 25.56 -30.32
C LEU A 463 21.95 24.07 -30.28
N THR A 464 22.99 23.59 -30.94
CA THR A 464 23.35 22.15 -30.96
C THR A 464 24.58 21.94 -30.10
N TYR A 465 24.51 20.93 -29.24
CA TYR A 465 25.62 20.49 -28.41
C TYR A 465 25.89 19.01 -28.66
N TYR A 466 27.13 18.65 -28.96
CA TYR A 466 27.54 17.28 -29.14
C TYR A 466 27.91 16.70 -27.80
N ILE A 467 27.30 15.56 -27.47
CA ILE A 467 27.57 14.83 -26.23
C ILE A 467 28.78 13.94 -26.49
N LEU A 468 29.87 14.22 -25.81
CA LEU A 468 31.09 13.44 -25.91
C LEU A 468 31.11 12.25 -24.95
N GLN A 469 30.69 12.49 -23.70
CA GLN A 469 30.62 11.45 -22.68
C GLN A 469 29.53 11.78 -21.65
N ILE A 470 28.85 10.74 -21.17
CA ILE A 470 27.86 10.83 -20.07
C ILE A 470 28.33 9.95 -18.92
N PHE A 471 28.29 10.48 -17.71
CA PHE A 471 28.50 9.76 -16.47
C PHE A 471 27.16 9.71 -15.76
N PRO A 472 26.44 8.57 -15.82
CA PRO A 472 25.11 8.47 -15.24
C PRO A 472 25.13 8.57 -13.71
N PHE A 473 24.01 8.97 -13.13
CA PHE A 473 23.83 9.00 -11.68
C PHE A 473 23.92 7.57 -11.12
N THR A 474 24.69 7.40 -10.05
CA THR A 474 24.68 6.19 -9.25
C THR A 474 24.43 6.52 -7.78
N SER A 475 23.79 5.60 -7.04
CA SER A 475 23.52 5.79 -5.60
C SER A 475 24.81 5.90 -4.77
N GLU A 476 25.91 5.34 -5.27
CA GLU A 476 27.25 5.40 -4.63
C GLU A 476 27.90 6.75 -4.86
N SER A 477 27.94 7.22 -6.13
CA SER A 477 28.59 8.50 -6.48
C SER A 477 27.74 9.71 -6.09
N LYS A 478 26.42 9.60 -6.04
CA LYS A 478 25.44 10.67 -5.76
C LYS A 478 25.59 11.90 -6.64
N ARG A 479 26.12 11.73 -7.84
CA ARG A 479 26.38 12.79 -8.82
C ARG A 479 26.25 12.26 -10.24
N MET A 480 25.96 13.18 -11.16
CA MET A 480 25.88 12.96 -12.59
C MET A 480 26.74 13.98 -13.32
N GLY A 481 27.44 13.56 -14.38
CA GLY A 481 28.25 14.43 -15.19
C GLY A 481 28.02 14.23 -16.70
N ILE A 482 28.27 15.28 -17.48
CA ILE A 482 28.21 15.26 -18.94
C ILE A 482 29.30 16.13 -19.54
N ILE A 483 30.01 15.61 -20.56
CA ILE A 483 30.95 16.37 -21.34
C ILE A 483 30.30 16.71 -22.67
N VAL A 484 30.18 18.01 -22.97
CA VAL A 484 29.55 18.48 -24.19
C VAL A 484 30.50 19.41 -24.97
N ARG A 485 30.38 19.39 -26.30
CA ARG A 485 31.04 20.32 -27.20
C ARG A 485 29.97 21.22 -27.83
N ASP A 486 30.18 22.53 -27.74
CA ASP A 486 29.34 23.52 -28.40
C ASP A 486 29.68 23.56 -29.89
N GLU A 487 28.67 23.37 -30.76
CA GLU A 487 28.85 23.40 -32.21
C GLU A 487 29.33 24.78 -32.69
N SER A 488 28.87 25.85 -32.04
CA SER A 488 29.14 27.22 -32.49
C SER A 488 30.52 27.73 -32.07
N SER A 489 30.97 27.42 -30.85
CA SER A 489 32.24 27.90 -30.31
C SER A 489 33.36 26.85 -30.34
N GLY A 490 33.01 25.57 -30.48
CA GLY A 490 33.94 24.47 -30.40
C GLY A 490 34.46 24.21 -28.98
N GLU A 491 33.97 24.90 -27.95
CA GLU A 491 34.38 24.74 -26.58
C GLU A 491 33.88 23.41 -26.00
N ILE A 492 34.76 22.72 -25.27
CA ILE A 492 34.43 21.49 -24.53
C ILE A 492 34.24 21.88 -23.07
N THR A 493 33.08 21.56 -22.54
CA THR A 493 32.74 21.84 -21.16
C THR A 493 32.23 20.57 -20.45
N PHE A 494 32.77 20.34 -19.27
CA PHE A 494 32.29 19.28 -18.38
C PHE A 494 31.36 19.89 -17.32
N TYR A 495 30.09 19.49 -17.37
CA TYR A 495 29.08 19.88 -16.39
C TYR A 495 28.85 18.72 -15.44
N MET A 496 28.66 19.06 -14.17
CA MET A 496 28.31 18.08 -13.14
C MET A 496 27.23 18.64 -12.21
N LYS A 497 26.33 17.77 -11.79
CA LYS A 497 25.37 18.06 -10.72
C LYS A 497 25.31 16.91 -9.74
N GLY A 498 25.04 17.22 -8.49
CA GLY A 498 24.97 16.18 -7.45
C GLY A 498 24.54 16.71 -6.10
N ALA A 499 24.53 15.80 -5.14
CA ALA A 499 24.25 16.11 -3.75
C ALA A 499 25.34 17.00 -3.15
N ASP A 500 24.97 17.86 -2.23
CA ASP A 500 25.84 18.79 -1.49
C ASP A 500 27.10 18.09 -0.91
N VAL A 501 26.91 16.96 -0.22
CA VAL A 501 28.01 16.19 0.41
C VAL A 501 29.00 15.66 -0.62
N ALA A 502 28.54 15.22 -1.79
CA ALA A 502 29.41 14.70 -2.84
C ALA A 502 30.11 15.83 -3.58
N MET A 503 29.43 16.96 -3.79
CA MET A 503 29.95 18.07 -4.57
C MET A 503 30.89 18.97 -3.75
N SER A 504 30.72 19.09 -2.44
CA SER A 504 31.54 19.93 -1.56
C SER A 504 33.03 19.61 -1.61
N THR A 505 33.36 18.34 -1.85
CA THR A 505 34.75 17.86 -1.98
C THR A 505 35.39 18.13 -3.35
N ILE A 506 34.57 18.45 -4.35
CA ILE A 506 34.96 18.57 -5.77
C ILE A 506 35.08 20.03 -6.21
N VAL A 507 34.24 20.89 -5.60
CA VAL A 507 34.04 22.29 -6.01
C VAL A 507 35.01 23.22 -5.31
N GLN A 508 35.50 24.20 -6.03
CA GLN A 508 36.31 25.32 -5.47
C GLN A 508 35.40 26.42 -4.88
N TYR A 509 35.87 27.09 -3.84
CA TYR A 509 35.22 28.25 -3.24
C TYR A 509 33.80 27.99 -2.75
N ASN A 510 33.65 27.01 -1.88
CA ASN A 510 32.36 26.49 -1.39
C ASN A 510 31.97 26.98 0.03
N ASP A 511 32.56 28.09 0.51
CA ASP A 511 32.38 28.54 1.90
C ASP A 511 30.92 28.79 2.31
N TRP A 512 30.05 29.16 1.37
CA TRP A 512 28.64 29.43 1.60
C TRP A 512 27.73 28.18 1.35
N LEU A 513 28.26 27.17 0.72
CA LEU A 513 27.46 26.05 0.15
C LEU A 513 26.76 25.26 1.25
N GLU A 514 27.47 24.89 2.31
CA GLU A 514 26.91 24.09 3.39
C GLU A 514 25.80 24.82 4.15
N GLU A 515 26.01 26.14 4.41
CA GLU A 515 25.04 26.98 5.08
C GLU A 515 23.77 27.16 4.27
N GLU A 516 23.87 27.43 2.96
CA GLU A 516 22.71 27.61 2.09
C GLU A 516 21.98 26.30 1.79
N CYS A 517 22.69 25.21 1.65
CA CYS A 517 22.06 23.89 1.58
C CYS A 517 21.26 23.59 2.85
N GLY A 518 21.81 23.93 4.02
CA GLY A 518 21.12 23.81 5.29
C GLY A 518 19.89 24.73 5.39
N ASN A 519 19.97 25.95 4.87
CA ASN A 519 18.85 26.89 4.83
C ASN A 519 17.71 26.36 3.94
N MET A 520 18.02 25.95 2.72
CA MET A 520 17.05 25.39 1.78
C MET A 520 16.44 24.07 2.29
N ALA A 521 17.24 23.21 2.92
CA ALA A 521 16.74 21.99 3.54
C ALA A 521 15.76 22.27 4.68
N ARG A 522 15.98 23.33 5.47
CA ARG A 522 15.02 23.77 6.51
C ARG A 522 13.70 24.29 5.93
N GLU A 523 13.72 24.81 4.71
CA GLU A 523 12.51 25.22 3.98
C GLU A 523 11.78 24.04 3.29
N GLY A 524 12.38 22.85 3.26
CA GLY A 524 11.79 21.67 2.65
C GLY A 524 12.22 21.38 1.23
N LEU A 525 13.21 22.09 0.77
CA LEU A 525 13.68 21.94 -0.59
C LEU A 525 14.73 20.82 -0.70
N ARG A 526 14.65 20.04 -1.74
CA ARG A 526 15.72 19.15 -2.17
C ARG A 526 16.77 20.00 -2.89
N THR A 527 18.01 19.88 -2.50
CA THR A 527 19.11 20.68 -3.04
C THR A 527 19.99 19.89 -3.98
N LEU A 528 20.33 20.48 -5.12
CA LEU A 528 21.33 19.97 -6.05
C LEU A 528 22.33 21.06 -6.39
N VAL A 529 23.61 20.69 -6.29
CA VAL A 529 24.74 21.58 -6.62
C VAL A 529 25.13 21.37 -8.07
N VAL A 530 25.29 22.46 -8.81
CA VAL A 530 25.70 22.44 -10.22
C VAL A 530 27.07 23.12 -10.38
N ALA A 531 27.97 22.43 -11.05
CA ALA A 531 29.33 22.90 -11.31
C ALA A 531 29.76 22.67 -12.77
N LYS A 532 30.78 23.39 -13.21
CA LYS A 532 31.36 23.21 -14.54
C LYS A 532 32.89 23.20 -14.48
N LYS A 533 33.50 22.64 -15.55
CA LYS A 533 34.93 22.75 -15.83
C LYS A 533 35.12 22.85 -17.33
N SER A 534 35.80 23.88 -17.79
CA SER A 534 36.21 24.02 -19.19
C SER A 534 37.42 23.12 -19.46
N LEU A 535 37.38 22.38 -20.56
CA LEU A 535 38.43 21.46 -20.97
C LEU A 535 39.03 21.94 -22.28
N THR A 536 40.38 21.86 -22.39
CA THR A 536 41.04 22.02 -23.68
C THR A 536 40.95 20.74 -24.50
N GLU A 537 41.10 20.83 -25.82
CA GLU A 537 41.04 19.65 -26.69
C GLU A 537 42.10 18.61 -26.30
N GLU A 538 43.27 19.06 -25.91
CA GLU A 538 44.38 18.18 -25.45
C GLU A 538 44.02 17.45 -24.15
N GLN A 539 43.44 18.15 -23.19
CA GLN A 539 42.99 17.56 -21.92
C GLN A 539 41.90 16.52 -22.15
N TYR A 540 41.01 16.79 -23.07
CA TYR A 540 39.93 15.86 -23.40
C TYR A 540 40.49 14.59 -24.08
N GLN A 541 41.39 14.72 -25.05
CA GLN A 541 41.99 13.59 -25.75
C GLN A 541 42.82 12.70 -24.82
N ASP A 542 43.60 13.32 -23.89
CA ASP A 542 44.31 12.56 -22.84
C ASP A 542 43.32 11.80 -21.94
N PHE A 543 42.26 12.44 -21.52
CA PHE A 543 41.21 11.79 -20.72
C PHE A 543 40.54 10.66 -21.48
N GLU A 544 40.13 10.86 -22.73
CA GLU A 544 39.46 9.86 -23.57
C GLU A 544 40.37 8.61 -23.79
N SER A 545 41.66 8.80 -24.02
CA SER A 545 42.62 7.72 -24.15
C SER A 545 42.69 6.88 -22.88
N ARG A 546 42.88 7.53 -21.71
CA ARG A 546 42.92 6.85 -20.41
C ARG A 546 41.60 6.15 -20.06
N TYR A 547 40.48 6.78 -20.37
CA TYR A 547 39.14 6.24 -20.12
C TYR A 547 38.85 5.01 -20.96
N ASN A 548 39.20 5.03 -22.24
CA ASN A 548 39.07 3.88 -23.14
C ASN A 548 39.99 2.73 -22.72
N GLN A 549 41.22 3.02 -22.30
CA GLN A 549 42.12 2.02 -21.76
C GLN A 549 41.58 1.37 -20.48
N ALA A 550 40.99 2.16 -19.57
CA ALA A 550 40.35 1.66 -18.35
C ALA A 550 39.14 0.79 -18.66
N LYS A 551 38.31 1.16 -19.63
CA LYS A 551 37.16 0.36 -20.08
C LYS A 551 37.54 -1.00 -20.68
N LEU A 552 38.68 -1.10 -21.34
CA LEU A 552 39.18 -2.34 -21.93
C LEU A 552 39.91 -3.25 -20.91
N SER A 553 40.15 -2.79 -19.70
CA SER A 553 40.80 -3.59 -18.66
C SER A 553 39.91 -4.75 -18.21
N ILE A 554 40.46 -5.95 -18.11
CA ILE A 554 39.76 -7.17 -17.66
C ILE A 554 39.73 -7.27 -16.14
N HIS A 555 40.73 -6.72 -15.44
CA HIS A 555 40.81 -6.75 -13.97
C HIS A 555 40.55 -5.37 -13.40
N ASP A 556 39.67 -5.30 -12.38
CA ASP A 556 39.34 -4.09 -11.62
C ASP A 556 38.83 -2.93 -12.49
N ARG A 557 38.07 -3.26 -13.53
CA ARG A 557 37.57 -2.31 -14.52
C ARG A 557 36.86 -1.12 -13.87
N ASN A 558 35.93 -1.41 -12.94
CA ASN A 558 35.11 -0.37 -12.28
C ASN A 558 35.99 0.57 -11.44
N LEU A 559 36.98 0.04 -10.72
CA LEU A 559 37.91 0.86 -9.93
C LEU A 559 38.79 1.73 -10.83
N LYS A 560 39.30 1.20 -11.93
CA LYS A 560 40.13 1.98 -12.88
C LYS A 560 39.33 3.08 -13.58
N VAL A 561 38.13 2.77 -14.02
CA VAL A 561 37.24 3.75 -14.63
C VAL A 561 36.89 4.85 -13.61
N ALA A 562 36.55 4.48 -12.40
CA ALA A 562 36.25 5.44 -11.33
C ALA A 562 37.45 6.35 -11.03
N ALA A 563 38.66 5.80 -10.96
CA ALA A 563 39.87 6.58 -10.72
C ALA A 563 40.16 7.59 -11.86
N VAL A 564 39.94 7.20 -13.12
CA VAL A 564 40.10 8.13 -14.26
C VAL A 564 39.04 9.26 -14.23
N VAL A 565 37.82 8.91 -13.94
CA VAL A 565 36.72 9.93 -13.81
C VAL A 565 37.00 10.86 -12.63
N GLU A 566 37.40 10.34 -11.49
CA GLU A 566 37.75 11.14 -10.31
C GLU A 566 38.92 12.11 -10.57
N SER A 567 39.88 11.74 -11.43
CA SER A 567 40.95 12.64 -11.82
C SER A 567 40.45 13.86 -12.61
N LEU A 568 39.38 13.72 -13.36
CA LEU A 568 38.74 14.80 -14.11
C LEU A 568 37.89 15.72 -13.21
N GLU A 569 37.27 15.15 -12.19
CA GLU A 569 36.32 15.81 -11.29
C GLU A 569 36.95 16.75 -10.26
N ARG A 570 38.24 17.03 -10.35
CA ARG A 570 38.91 17.92 -9.43
C ARG A 570 38.79 19.38 -9.85
N GLU A 571 38.71 20.29 -8.87
CA GLU A 571 38.77 21.74 -9.07
C GLU A 571 37.67 22.27 -10.00
N MET A 572 36.45 21.89 -9.79
CA MET A 572 35.31 22.38 -10.57
C MET A 572 34.84 23.78 -10.09
N GLU A 573 34.42 24.63 -11.01
CA GLU A 573 33.82 25.93 -10.71
C GLU A 573 32.37 25.75 -10.27
N LEU A 574 32.02 26.20 -9.05
CA LEU A 574 30.65 26.22 -8.55
C LEU A 574 29.78 27.22 -9.30
N LEU A 575 28.73 26.79 -9.95
CA LEU A 575 27.80 27.67 -10.68
C LEU A 575 26.62 28.10 -9.83
N CYS A 576 25.88 27.13 -9.31
CA CYS A 576 24.64 27.42 -8.58
C CYS A 576 24.23 26.28 -7.67
N LEU A 577 23.31 26.58 -6.77
CA LEU A 577 22.55 25.66 -5.96
C LEU A 577 21.07 25.77 -6.36
N THR A 578 20.44 24.64 -6.64
CA THR A 578 19.03 24.56 -6.99
C THR A 578 18.21 23.98 -5.85
N GLY A 579 16.99 24.47 -5.64
CA GLY A 579 16.03 23.98 -4.68
C GLY A 579 14.73 23.55 -5.35
N VAL A 580 14.35 22.29 -5.17
CA VAL A 580 13.15 21.69 -5.72
C VAL A 580 12.25 21.24 -4.59
N GLU A 581 10.95 21.52 -4.66
CA GLU A 581 9.95 21.13 -3.65
C GLU A 581 9.12 19.94 -4.12
N ASP A 582 8.94 18.98 -3.21
CA ASP A 582 7.99 17.88 -3.39
C ASP A 582 6.62 18.32 -2.86
N GLN A 583 5.65 18.50 -3.72
CA GLN A 583 4.36 19.09 -3.39
C GLN A 583 3.49 18.13 -2.57
N LEU A 584 2.95 18.63 -1.45
CA LEU A 584 2.01 17.87 -0.62
C LEU A 584 0.68 17.67 -1.38
N GLN A 585 0.03 16.51 -1.15
CA GLN A 585 -1.33 16.28 -1.61
C GLN A 585 -2.33 17.24 -0.95
N ALA A 586 -3.49 17.42 -1.59
CA ALA A 586 -4.54 18.26 -1.06
C ALA A 586 -5.02 17.75 0.32
N ASP A 587 -5.23 18.69 1.26
CA ASP A 587 -5.80 18.44 2.59
C ASP A 587 -5.04 17.43 3.47
N VAL A 588 -3.75 17.18 3.19
CA VAL A 588 -2.92 16.27 4.02
C VAL A 588 -2.76 16.82 5.44
N ARG A 589 -2.47 18.11 5.59
CA ARG A 589 -2.27 18.74 6.90
C ARG A 589 -3.48 18.59 7.82
N PRO A 590 -4.70 19.01 7.41
CA PRO A 590 -5.90 18.85 8.25
C PRO A 590 -6.23 17.37 8.51
N THR A 591 -5.96 16.48 7.56
CA THR A 591 -6.20 15.05 7.73
C THR A 591 -5.26 14.43 8.79
N LEU A 592 -3.97 14.73 8.75
CA LEU A 592 -3.02 14.26 9.76
C LEU A 592 -3.32 14.81 11.15
N GLU A 593 -3.75 16.07 11.23
CA GLU A 593 -4.18 16.69 12.48
C GLU A 593 -5.44 16.01 13.04
N MET A 594 -6.41 15.73 12.20
CA MET A 594 -7.63 14.99 12.56
C MET A 594 -7.29 13.60 13.11
N LEU A 595 -6.42 12.85 12.44
CA LEU A 595 -6.01 11.49 12.87
C LEU A 595 -5.27 11.53 14.22
N ARG A 596 -4.41 12.51 14.43
CA ARG A 596 -3.71 12.70 15.69
C ARG A 596 -4.69 13.06 16.82
N ASN A 597 -5.65 13.95 16.58
CA ASN A 597 -6.69 14.29 17.55
C ASN A 597 -7.58 13.09 17.87
N ALA A 598 -7.81 12.21 16.91
CA ALA A 598 -8.45 10.91 17.10
C ALA A 598 -7.64 9.94 17.98
N GLY A 599 -6.40 10.28 18.33
CA GLY A 599 -5.52 9.45 19.16
C GLY A 599 -4.78 8.37 18.40
N ILE A 600 -4.75 8.43 17.08
CA ILE A 600 -3.97 7.54 16.23
C ILE A 600 -2.53 8.03 16.21
N LYS A 601 -1.58 7.14 16.50
CA LYS A 601 -0.14 7.44 16.43
C LYS A 601 0.34 7.21 15.01
N ILE A 602 1.01 8.22 14.46
CA ILE A 602 1.40 8.20 13.04
C ILE A 602 2.90 8.00 12.93
N TRP A 603 3.28 6.97 12.15
CA TRP A 603 4.66 6.67 11.81
C TRP A 603 4.85 6.88 10.31
N MET A 604 5.81 7.70 9.91
CA MET A 604 6.19 7.89 8.52
C MET A 604 7.42 7.05 8.21
N LEU A 605 7.30 6.16 7.22
CA LEU A 605 8.37 5.27 6.77
C LEU A 605 8.75 5.64 5.34
N THR A 606 9.96 6.14 5.12
CA THR A 606 10.38 6.63 3.81
C THR A 606 11.79 6.17 3.44
N GLY A 607 12.06 6.01 2.15
CA GLY A 607 13.40 5.82 1.60
C GLY A 607 14.25 7.10 1.55
N ASP A 608 13.65 8.28 1.78
CA ASP A 608 14.31 9.57 1.67
C ASP A 608 15.38 9.81 2.73
N LYS A 609 16.20 10.86 2.50
CA LYS A 609 17.19 11.34 3.45
C LYS A 609 16.54 11.93 4.70
N LEU A 610 17.30 11.90 5.80
CA LEU A 610 16.86 12.37 7.12
C LEU A 610 16.40 13.83 7.11
N GLU A 611 17.11 14.72 6.44
CA GLU A 611 16.79 16.14 6.35
C GLU A 611 15.47 16.38 5.61
N THR A 612 15.30 15.72 4.45
CA THR A 612 14.07 15.82 3.64
C THR A 612 12.87 15.27 4.39
N ALA A 613 13.01 14.11 5.02
CA ALA A 613 11.94 13.48 5.78
C ALA A 613 11.54 14.34 7.00
N THR A 614 12.52 14.91 7.71
CA THR A 614 12.28 15.82 8.84
C THR A 614 11.54 17.07 8.39
N CYS A 615 11.88 17.61 7.25
CA CYS A 615 11.24 18.79 6.72
C CYS A 615 9.80 18.51 6.30
N ILE A 616 9.54 17.42 5.58
CA ILE A 616 8.18 17.00 5.21
C ILE A 616 7.35 16.70 6.46
N ALA A 617 7.93 16.09 7.50
CA ALA A 617 7.23 15.86 8.76
C ALA A 617 6.79 17.17 9.44
N LYS A 618 7.59 18.22 9.34
CA LYS A 618 7.23 19.57 9.84
C LYS A 618 6.19 20.25 8.94
N SER A 619 6.41 20.26 7.64
CA SER A 619 5.55 20.96 6.67
C SER A 619 4.16 20.31 6.55
N SER A 620 4.06 18.99 6.68
CA SER A 620 2.79 18.26 6.69
C SER A 620 2.05 18.33 8.02
N HIS A 621 2.63 18.91 9.07
CA HIS A 621 2.14 18.91 10.43
C HIS A 621 2.03 17.49 11.05
N LEU A 622 2.79 16.54 10.55
CA LEU A 622 2.95 15.24 11.20
C LEU A 622 3.52 15.41 12.60
N VAL A 623 4.46 16.33 12.76
CA VAL A 623 4.98 16.80 14.03
C VAL A 623 4.36 18.17 14.34
N SER A 624 3.80 18.33 15.53
CA SER A 624 3.20 19.58 15.96
C SER A 624 4.26 20.71 16.01
N ARG A 625 3.85 21.95 15.74
CA ARG A 625 4.76 23.12 15.75
C ARG A 625 5.49 23.33 17.08
N ASN A 626 4.84 22.96 18.19
CA ASN A 626 5.37 23.13 19.54
C ASN A 626 6.07 21.89 20.09
N GLN A 627 6.26 20.87 19.26
CA GLN A 627 6.82 19.60 19.66
C GLN A 627 8.29 19.52 19.31
N ASP A 628 9.11 19.13 20.31
CA ASP A 628 10.52 18.88 20.09
C ASP A 628 10.74 17.64 19.22
N ILE A 629 11.75 17.68 18.39
CA ILE A 629 12.18 16.57 17.54
C ILE A 629 13.50 16.04 18.08
N HIS A 630 13.55 14.77 18.42
CA HIS A 630 14.79 14.07 18.69
C HIS A 630 15.28 13.38 17.41
N ILE A 631 16.37 13.89 16.86
CA ILE A 631 17.07 13.28 15.74
C ILE A 631 18.05 12.26 16.31
N PHE A 632 17.80 10.99 16.06
CA PHE A 632 18.68 9.90 16.46
C PHE A 632 19.96 9.95 15.65
N ARG A 633 21.12 10.06 16.33
CA ARG A 633 22.42 10.14 15.66
C ARG A 633 22.71 8.85 14.90
N PRO A 634 23.44 8.91 13.78
CA PRO A 634 23.90 7.70 13.10
C PRO A 634 24.76 6.86 14.05
N VAL A 635 24.36 5.61 14.25
CA VAL A 635 25.05 4.65 15.12
C VAL A 635 25.40 3.41 14.32
N THR A 636 26.59 2.90 14.54
CA THR A 636 27.09 1.67 13.88
C THR A 636 27.45 0.59 14.88
N THR A 637 27.72 0.98 16.13
CA THR A 637 28.18 0.09 17.19
C THR A 637 27.14 -0.04 18.31
N ARG A 638 27.20 -1.14 19.06
CA ARG A 638 26.35 -1.39 20.21
C ARG A 638 26.49 -0.32 21.30
N GLY A 639 27.73 0.16 21.53
CA GLY A 639 27.98 1.17 22.58
C GLY A 639 27.38 2.51 22.26
N GLU A 640 27.49 2.97 21.01
CA GLU A 640 26.88 4.20 20.52
C GLU A 640 25.36 4.13 20.62
N ALA A 641 24.76 3.01 20.25
CA ALA A 641 23.32 2.79 20.34
C ALA A 641 22.84 2.90 21.79
N HIS A 642 23.59 2.37 22.76
CA HIS A 642 23.25 2.49 24.17
C HIS A 642 23.29 3.93 24.67
N LEU A 643 24.32 4.68 24.29
CA LEU A 643 24.45 6.09 24.68
C LEU A 643 23.31 6.94 24.11
N GLU A 644 22.98 6.72 22.84
CA GLU A 644 21.92 7.47 22.19
C GLU A 644 20.52 7.11 22.72
N LEU A 645 20.26 5.85 23.03
CA LEU A 645 19.04 5.42 23.70
C LEU A 645 18.88 6.04 25.10
N ASN A 646 19.95 6.15 25.86
CA ASN A 646 19.93 6.86 27.15
C ASN A 646 19.68 8.36 27.00
N ALA A 647 20.21 8.98 25.95
CA ALA A 647 19.93 10.38 25.64
C ALA A 647 18.45 10.57 25.25
N PHE A 648 17.92 9.65 24.47
CA PHE A 648 16.51 9.65 24.04
C PHE A 648 15.56 9.43 25.23
N ARG A 649 15.87 8.51 26.13
CA ARG A 649 15.07 8.22 27.34
C ARG A 649 14.88 9.45 28.24
N ARG A 650 15.83 10.38 28.25
CA ARG A 650 15.76 11.62 29.06
C ARG A 650 14.81 12.67 28.47
N LYS A 651 14.43 12.51 27.19
CA LYS A 651 13.51 13.43 26.53
C LYS A 651 12.09 12.87 26.62
N HIS A 652 11.18 13.69 27.09
CA HIS A 652 9.77 13.35 27.19
C HIS A 652 8.99 14.12 26.11
N ASP A 653 7.94 13.50 25.56
CA ASP A 653 7.00 14.11 24.60
C ASP A 653 7.66 14.73 23.36
N CYS A 654 8.63 14.02 22.79
CA CYS A 654 9.29 14.41 21.55
C CYS A 654 8.93 13.47 20.39
N ALA A 655 8.97 13.98 19.17
CA ALA A 655 8.93 13.16 17.97
C ALA A 655 10.31 12.57 17.69
N LEU A 656 10.35 11.31 17.27
CA LEU A 656 11.58 10.60 16.94
C LEU A 656 11.82 10.62 15.44
N VAL A 657 13.04 10.94 15.02
CA VAL A 657 13.52 10.77 13.63
C VAL A 657 14.75 9.87 13.68
N ILE A 658 14.70 8.76 12.96
CA ILE A 658 15.77 7.75 12.94
C ILE A 658 16.04 7.27 11.51
N SER A 659 17.32 6.96 11.20
CA SER A 659 17.71 6.34 9.93
C SER A 659 17.57 4.82 9.98
N GLY A 660 17.31 4.19 8.82
CA GLY A 660 17.16 2.74 8.71
C GLY A 660 18.37 1.96 9.22
N ASP A 661 19.58 2.46 8.96
CA ASP A 661 20.83 1.83 9.43
C ASP A 661 20.93 1.85 10.97
N SER A 662 20.66 3.00 11.58
CA SER A 662 20.63 3.12 13.04
C SER A 662 19.51 2.31 13.68
N LEU A 663 18.35 2.23 13.01
CA LEU A 663 17.23 1.41 13.44
C LEU A 663 17.61 -0.07 13.47
N GLU A 664 18.31 -0.57 12.45
CA GLU A 664 18.74 -1.96 12.39
C GLU A 664 19.69 -2.31 13.55
N VAL A 665 20.64 -1.44 13.86
CA VAL A 665 21.54 -1.60 15.01
C VAL A 665 20.76 -1.61 16.33
N CYS A 666 19.80 -0.71 16.51
CA CYS A 666 18.95 -0.66 17.70
C CYS A 666 18.08 -1.91 17.84
N LEU A 667 17.47 -2.38 16.75
CA LEU A 667 16.64 -3.59 16.76
C LEU A 667 17.48 -4.86 17.03
N LYS A 668 18.71 -4.92 16.56
CA LYS A 668 19.60 -6.06 16.77
C LYS A 668 20.02 -6.23 18.25
N TYR A 669 20.23 -5.13 18.98
CA TYR A 669 20.82 -5.17 20.33
C TYR A 669 19.88 -4.72 21.45
N TYR A 670 18.89 -3.87 21.17
CA TYR A 670 18.02 -3.21 22.15
C TYR A 670 16.55 -3.13 21.69
N GLU A 671 16.06 -4.18 21.02
CA GLU A 671 14.73 -4.21 20.40
C GLU A 671 13.61 -3.78 21.34
N HIS A 672 13.51 -4.44 22.50
CA HIS A 672 12.43 -4.18 23.46
C HIS A 672 12.44 -2.75 24.00
N GLU A 673 13.61 -2.29 24.40
CA GLU A 673 13.81 -0.96 24.98
C GLU A 673 13.52 0.14 23.94
N PHE A 674 14.03 -0.02 22.73
CA PHE A 674 13.80 0.93 21.66
C PHE A 674 12.32 1.02 21.29
N VAL A 675 11.64 -0.10 21.10
CA VAL A 675 10.22 -0.12 20.73
C VAL A 675 9.35 0.48 21.84
N GLU A 676 9.63 0.20 23.10
CA GLU A 676 8.91 0.79 24.22
C GLU A 676 9.02 2.32 24.23
N LEU A 677 10.22 2.86 24.05
CA LEU A 677 10.46 4.31 23.98
C LEU A 677 9.82 4.93 22.74
N ALA A 678 9.96 4.31 21.57
CA ALA A 678 9.38 4.79 20.32
C ALA A 678 7.85 4.79 20.34
N CYS A 679 7.22 3.82 20.99
CA CYS A 679 5.77 3.76 21.17
C CYS A 679 5.22 4.86 22.08
N GLN A 680 6.01 5.47 22.91
CA GLN A 680 5.61 6.62 23.72
C GLN A 680 5.56 7.91 22.90
N CYS A 681 6.32 7.98 21.82
CA CYS A 681 6.33 9.15 20.94
C CYS A 681 5.00 9.35 20.23
N PRO A 682 4.53 10.57 20.07
CA PRO A 682 3.31 10.89 19.32
C PRO A 682 3.49 10.71 17.81
N ALA A 683 4.71 10.90 17.29
CA ALA A 683 5.06 10.67 15.90
C ALA A 683 6.49 10.12 15.79
N VAL A 684 6.70 9.22 14.83
CA VAL A 684 8.01 8.62 14.51
C VAL A 684 8.23 8.72 13.02
N VAL A 685 9.44 9.11 12.64
CA VAL A 685 9.87 9.19 11.23
C VAL A 685 11.08 8.28 11.05
N CYS A 686 10.92 7.26 10.22
CA CYS A 686 12.00 6.37 9.83
C CYS A 686 12.44 6.70 8.39
N CYS A 687 13.71 7.08 8.24
CA CYS A 687 14.29 7.50 6.97
C CYS A 687 15.14 6.38 6.38
N ARG A 688 15.37 6.38 5.06
CA ARG A 688 16.19 5.38 4.36
C ARG A 688 15.78 3.94 4.66
N CYS A 689 14.50 3.67 4.79
CA CYS A 689 13.98 2.35 5.03
C CYS A 689 13.84 1.56 3.73
N SER A 690 14.34 0.32 3.73
CA SER A 690 14.04 -0.63 2.66
C SER A 690 12.61 -1.17 2.77
N PRO A 691 12.00 -1.70 1.69
CA PRO A 691 10.68 -2.31 1.73
C PRO A 691 10.53 -3.42 2.78
N THR A 692 11.58 -4.22 2.96
CA THR A 692 11.62 -5.30 3.97
C THR A 692 11.65 -4.75 5.38
N GLN A 693 12.38 -3.67 5.63
CA GLN A 693 12.41 -2.98 6.93
C GLN A 693 11.05 -2.36 7.25
N LYS A 694 10.35 -1.76 6.29
CA LYS A 694 8.99 -1.24 6.49
C LYS A 694 8.04 -2.33 6.99
N ALA A 695 8.03 -3.50 6.36
CA ALA A 695 7.22 -4.63 6.79
C ALA A 695 7.63 -5.18 8.17
N HIS A 696 8.94 -5.21 8.46
CA HIS A 696 9.46 -5.64 9.76
C HIS A 696 9.02 -4.73 10.91
N ILE A 697 9.04 -3.41 10.70
CA ILE A 697 8.56 -2.42 11.68
C ILE A 697 7.08 -2.65 12.01
N VAL A 698 6.23 -2.90 10.99
CA VAL A 698 4.81 -3.18 11.21
C VAL A 698 4.62 -4.41 12.09
N LYS A 699 5.28 -5.53 11.76
CA LYS A 699 5.20 -6.78 12.54
C LYS A 699 5.71 -6.60 13.96
N LEU A 700 6.78 -5.83 14.11
CA LEU A 700 7.37 -5.52 15.40
C LEU A 700 6.39 -4.75 16.31
N LEU A 701 5.73 -3.73 15.78
CA LEU A 701 4.72 -2.96 16.49
C LEU A 701 3.53 -3.83 16.90
N GLN A 702 3.06 -4.71 16.01
CA GLN A 702 1.97 -5.65 16.32
C GLN A 702 2.36 -6.60 17.46
N HIS A 703 3.56 -7.16 17.39
CA HIS A 703 4.04 -8.12 18.38
C HIS A 703 4.21 -7.50 19.77
N HIS A 704 4.87 -6.32 19.84
CA HIS A 704 5.17 -5.68 21.13
C HIS A 704 3.98 -5.00 21.77
N THR A 705 3.12 -4.38 20.98
CA THR A 705 2.00 -3.58 21.52
C THR A 705 0.69 -4.35 21.60
N GLY A 706 0.52 -5.38 20.80
CA GLY A 706 -0.76 -6.08 20.62
C GLY A 706 -1.89 -5.19 20.08
N LYS A 707 -1.56 -3.97 19.59
CA LYS A 707 -2.52 -3.01 19.06
C LYS A 707 -2.68 -3.16 17.56
N ARG A 708 -3.82 -2.72 17.03
CA ARG A 708 -4.10 -2.78 15.60
C ARG A 708 -3.36 -1.69 14.85
N THR A 709 -2.75 -2.10 13.75
CA THR A 709 -1.96 -1.25 12.86
C THR A 709 -2.64 -1.10 11.51
N CYS A 710 -2.54 0.10 10.96
CA CYS A 710 -2.92 0.40 9.58
C CYS A 710 -1.67 0.82 8.82
N ALA A 711 -1.54 0.36 7.59
CA ALA A 711 -0.49 0.84 6.68
C ALA A 711 -1.13 1.46 5.44
N ILE A 712 -0.59 2.58 5.01
CA ILE A 712 -1.03 3.30 3.80
C ILE A 712 0.15 3.63 2.91
N GLY A 713 -0.01 3.36 1.61
CA GLY A 713 0.99 3.60 0.59
C GLY A 713 0.38 3.56 -0.81
N ASP A 714 1.13 3.97 -1.82
CA ASP A 714 0.71 4.03 -3.22
C ASP A 714 1.58 3.19 -4.15
N GLY A 715 2.84 2.95 -3.78
CA GLY A 715 3.86 2.28 -4.59
C GLY A 715 3.99 0.77 -4.36
N GLY A 716 4.76 0.12 -5.22
CA GLY A 716 5.11 -1.31 -5.12
C GLY A 716 6.00 -1.60 -3.91
N ASN A 717 6.83 -0.64 -3.49
CA ASN A 717 7.67 -0.68 -2.30
C ASN A 717 6.88 -0.77 -0.99
N ASP A 718 5.61 -0.36 -1.00
CA ASP A 718 4.74 -0.37 0.19
C ASP A 718 3.89 -1.64 0.30
N VAL A 719 3.85 -2.47 -0.75
CA VAL A 719 3.03 -3.69 -0.78
C VAL A 719 3.35 -4.59 0.42
N SER A 720 4.63 -4.80 0.73
CA SER A 720 5.04 -5.62 1.87
C SER A 720 4.61 -5.02 3.21
N MET A 721 4.67 -3.70 3.35
CA MET A 721 4.19 -2.97 4.52
C MET A 721 2.66 -3.06 4.66
N ILE A 722 1.93 -2.84 3.57
CA ILE A 722 0.47 -2.92 3.51
C ILE A 722 -0.03 -4.31 3.87
N GLN A 723 0.61 -5.35 3.35
CA GLN A 723 0.26 -6.74 3.63
C GLN A 723 0.60 -7.17 5.07
N ALA A 724 1.65 -6.62 5.65
CA ALA A 724 2.03 -6.92 7.03
C ALA A 724 1.10 -6.28 8.07
N ALA A 725 0.37 -5.22 7.72
CA ALA A 725 -0.54 -4.53 8.62
C ALA A 725 -1.85 -5.29 8.83
N ASP A 726 -2.54 -5.02 9.94
CA ASP A 726 -3.88 -5.57 10.22
C ASP A 726 -4.92 -5.02 9.25
N CYS A 727 -4.74 -3.79 8.78
CA CYS A 727 -5.57 -3.12 7.80
C CYS A 727 -4.67 -2.41 6.79
N GLY A 728 -4.69 -2.83 5.56
CA GLY A 728 -3.93 -2.23 4.47
C GLY A 728 -4.79 -1.28 3.64
N ILE A 729 -4.30 -0.06 3.42
CA ILE A 729 -4.96 0.94 2.57
C ILE A 729 -4.01 1.29 1.42
N GLY A 730 -4.48 1.13 0.20
CA GLY A 730 -3.74 1.53 -0.99
C GLY A 730 -4.29 2.80 -1.60
N ILE A 731 -3.43 3.73 -1.99
CA ILE A 731 -3.81 4.90 -2.78
C ILE A 731 -3.67 4.54 -4.26
N GLU A 732 -4.66 4.91 -5.05
CA GLU A 732 -4.57 4.82 -6.51
C GLU A 732 -3.79 6.03 -7.02
N GLY A 733 -2.46 5.92 -7.08
CA GLY A 733 -1.55 6.98 -7.49
C GLY A 733 -1.33 7.05 -9.00
N LYS A 734 -0.63 8.10 -9.43
CA LYS A 734 -0.18 8.29 -10.83
C LYS A 734 0.82 7.21 -11.26
N GLU A 735 1.58 6.66 -10.32
CA GLU A 735 2.64 5.67 -10.55
C GLU A 735 2.14 4.24 -10.74
N GLY A 736 0.87 3.96 -10.44
CA GLY A 736 0.28 2.64 -10.63
C GLY A 736 -0.80 2.29 -9.63
N LYS A 737 -1.32 1.08 -9.75
CA LYS A 737 -2.41 0.55 -8.90
C LYS A 737 -1.95 -0.59 -7.97
N GLN A 738 -0.65 -0.75 -7.75
CA GLN A 738 -0.11 -1.95 -7.10
C GLN A 738 -0.44 -2.01 -5.62
N ALA A 739 -0.14 -0.95 -4.88
CA ALA A 739 -0.54 -0.83 -3.49
C ALA A 739 -2.06 -0.96 -3.34
N SER A 740 -2.82 -0.28 -4.21
CA SER A 740 -4.27 -0.38 -4.28
C SER A 740 -4.78 -1.80 -4.49
N LEU A 741 -4.07 -2.63 -5.27
CA LEU A 741 -4.49 -4.00 -5.58
C LEU A 741 -4.13 -5.00 -4.48
N ALA A 742 -3.05 -4.75 -3.75
CA ALA A 742 -2.59 -5.57 -2.64
C ALA A 742 -3.27 -5.22 -1.30
N ALA A 743 -3.92 -4.05 -1.22
CA ALA A 743 -4.53 -3.54 -0.02
C ALA A 743 -5.95 -4.11 0.22
N ASP A 744 -6.41 -4.02 1.45
CA ASP A 744 -7.78 -4.36 1.86
C ASP A 744 -8.78 -3.30 1.40
N PHE A 745 -8.38 -2.03 1.47
CA PHE A 745 -9.14 -0.87 1.04
C PHE A 745 -8.31 -0.05 0.05
N SER A 746 -8.96 0.48 -0.97
CA SER A 746 -8.34 1.35 -1.95
C SER A 746 -9.04 2.69 -1.97
N ILE A 747 -8.27 3.78 -1.87
CA ILE A 747 -8.76 5.15 -1.93
C ILE A 747 -8.04 5.92 -3.04
N THR A 748 -8.63 7.00 -3.53
CA THR A 748 -8.04 7.80 -4.60
C THR A 748 -7.15 8.93 -4.10
N GLN A 749 -7.40 9.43 -2.89
CA GLN A 749 -6.65 10.54 -2.28
C GLN A 749 -6.45 10.30 -0.79
N PHE A 750 -5.32 10.76 -0.24
CA PHE A 750 -5.01 10.60 1.18
C PHE A 750 -6.08 11.19 2.11
N LYS A 751 -6.71 12.32 1.76
CA LYS A 751 -7.75 12.95 2.57
C LYS A 751 -8.94 12.06 2.87
N HIS A 752 -9.23 11.09 2.01
CA HIS A 752 -10.36 10.17 2.17
C HIS A 752 -10.19 9.22 3.37
N ILE A 753 -8.94 9.04 3.86
CA ILE A 753 -8.68 8.21 5.05
C ILE A 753 -9.41 8.76 6.29
N GLY A 754 -9.50 10.08 6.43
CA GLY A 754 -10.20 10.70 7.55
C GLY A 754 -11.66 10.26 7.63
N ARG A 755 -12.39 10.33 6.51
CA ARG A 755 -13.78 9.87 6.45
C ARG A 755 -13.91 8.35 6.57
N LEU A 756 -13.00 7.62 5.94
CA LEU A 756 -12.99 6.15 6.01
C LEU A 756 -12.85 5.66 7.46
N LEU A 757 -11.97 6.25 8.25
CA LEU A 757 -11.74 5.84 9.64
C LEU A 757 -12.77 6.43 10.61
N MET A 758 -13.00 7.75 10.56
CA MET A 758 -13.85 8.45 11.56
C MET A 758 -15.33 8.14 11.39
N VAL A 759 -15.80 7.98 10.16
CA VAL A 759 -17.21 7.71 9.87
C VAL A 759 -17.46 6.22 9.67
N HIS A 760 -16.88 5.63 8.63
CA HIS A 760 -17.17 4.23 8.27
C HIS A 760 -16.56 3.23 9.25
N GLY A 761 -15.31 3.45 9.68
CA GLY A 761 -14.66 2.59 10.66
C GLY A 761 -15.43 2.58 11.99
N ARG A 762 -15.78 3.76 12.49
CA ARG A 762 -16.57 3.90 13.70
C ARG A 762 -17.91 3.18 13.59
N ASN A 763 -18.68 3.44 12.53
CA ASN A 763 -19.99 2.84 12.33
C ASN A 763 -19.90 1.33 12.17
N SER A 764 -18.96 0.81 11.38
CA SER A 764 -18.81 -0.63 11.14
C SER A 764 -18.49 -1.37 12.44
N TYR A 765 -17.58 -0.84 13.26
CA TYR A 765 -17.25 -1.45 14.54
C TYR A 765 -18.44 -1.46 15.51
N LYS A 766 -19.11 -0.33 15.68
CA LYS A 766 -20.26 -0.25 16.60
C LYS A 766 -21.44 -1.10 16.17
N ARG A 767 -21.74 -1.15 14.88
CA ARG A 767 -22.78 -2.00 14.31
C ARG A 767 -22.47 -3.48 14.52
N SER A 768 -21.25 -3.91 14.26
CA SER A 768 -20.83 -5.30 14.48
C SER A 768 -20.90 -5.70 15.96
N ALA A 769 -20.47 -4.81 16.85
CA ALA A 769 -20.55 -5.05 18.29
C ALA A 769 -22.01 -5.12 18.78
N ALA A 770 -22.87 -4.21 18.33
CA ALA A 770 -24.31 -4.21 18.65
C ALA A 770 -25.00 -5.47 18.13
N LEU A 771 -24.69 -5.89 16.92
CA LEU A 771 -25.22 -7.09 16.30
C LEU A 771 -24.81 -8.35 17.06
N GLY A 772 -23.55 -8.47 17.43
CA GLY A 772 -23.05 -9.57 18.25
C GLY A 772 -23.77 -9.67 19.59
N GLN A 773 -23.95 -8.55 20.28
CA GLN A 773 -24.64 -8.51 21.59
C GLN A 773 -26.13 -8.84 21.46
N PHE A 774 -26.81 -8.32 20.43
CA PHE A 774 -28.23 -8.63 20.18
C PHE A 774 -28.44 -10.13 19.97
N VAL A 775 -27.62 -10.75 19.13
CA VAL A 775 -27.74 -12.18 18.80
C VAL A 775 -27.44 -13.05 20.04
N MET A 776 -26.47 -12.69 20.89
CA MET A 776 -26.21 -13.39 22.15
C MET A 776 -27.32 -13.21 23.15
N HIS A 777 -27.85 -11.99 23.33
CA HIS A 777 -28.96 -11.71 24.22
C HIS A 777 -30.18 -12.53 23.85
N ARG A 778 -30.50 -12.64 22.58
CA ARG A 778 -31.56 -13.50 22.06
C ARG A 778 -31.43 -14.95 22.48
N GLY A 779 -30.20 -15.50 22.41
CA GLY A 779 -29.90 -16.87 22.85
C GLY A 779 -30.08 -17.07 24.37
N LEU A 780 -29.65 -16.08 25.16
CA LEU A 780 -29.79 -16.09 26.61
C LEU A 780 -31.26 -16.07 27.05
N ILE A 781 -32.11 -15.30 26.40
CA ILE A 781 -33.57 -15.26 26.70
C ILE A 781 -34.17 -16.65 26.61
N ILE A 782 -33.97 -17.36 25.50
CA ILE A 782 -34.54 -18.69 25.27
C ILE A 782 -34.01 -19.69 26.30
N SER A 783 -32.70 -19.69 26.57
CA SER A 783 -32.12 -20.63 27.51
C SER A 783 -32.56 -20.37 28.95
N THR A 784 -32.75 -19.12 29.33
CA THR A 784 -33.30 -18.77 30.64
C THR A 784 -34.75 -19.24 30.77
N MET A 785 -35.57 -19.02 29.76
CA MET A 785 -36.95 -19.48 29.72
C MET A 785 -37.04 -21.01 29.80
N GLN A 786 -36.16 -21.74 29.09
CA GLN A 786 -36.05 -23.20 29.20
C GLN A 786 -35.63 -23.62 30.58
N ALA A 787 -34.69 -22.94 31.24
CA ALA A 787 -34.25 -23.25 32.61
C ALA A 787 -35.38 -23.07 33.64
N VAL A 788 -36.13 -21.97 33.55
CA VAL A 788 -37.33 -21.70 34.39
C VAL A 788 -38.37 -22.78 34.17
N PHE A 789 -38.66 -23.10 32.90
CA PHE A 789 -39.61 -24.16 32.59
C PHE A 789 -39.20 -25.49 33.17
N SER A 790 -37.97 -25.90 32.99
CA SER A 790 -37.45 -27.17 33.52
C SER A 790 -37.51 -27.18 35.06
N SER A 791 -37.25 -26.06 35.74
CA SER A 791 -37.32 -25.98 37.22
C SER A 791 -38.75 -26.09 37.75
N VAL A 792 -39.73 -25.56 37.03
CA VAL A 792 -41.16 -25.65 37.38
C VAL A 792 -41.68 -27.07 37.18
N PHE A 793 -41.18 -27.79 36.18
CA PHE A 793 -41.59 -29.17 35.89
C PHE A 793 -40.66 -30.21 36.49
N TYR A 794 -40.29 -30.05 37.75
CA TYR A 794 -39.49 -31.03 38.53
C TYR A 794 -38.17 -31.41 37.88
N PHE A 795 -37.53 -30.40 37.24
CA PHE A 795 -36.25 -30.59 36.54
C PHE A 795 -36.31 -31.64 35.42
N ALA A 796 -37.44 -31.76 34.74
CA ALA A 796 -37.59 -32.65 33.60
C ALA A 796 -36.78 -32.12 32.40
N SER A 797 -36.03 -32.99 31.74
CA SER A 797 -35.26 -32.69 30.54
C SER A 797 -36.15 -32.70 29.27
N VAL A 798 -37.19 -31.89 29.26
CA VAL A 798 -38.18 -31.78 28.15
C VAL A 798 -38.07 -30.41 27.51
N PRO A 799 -38.10 -30.29 26.14
CA PRO A 799 -38.07 -29.03 25.47
C PRO A 799 -39.37 -28.23 25.64
N LEU A 800 -39.27 -26.96 25.95
CA LEU A 800 -40.39 -26.03 26.03
C LEU A 800 -40.95 -25.72 24.64
N TYR A 801 -40.06 -25.56 23.67
CA TYR A 801 -40.39 -25.12 22.31
C TYR A 801 -40.31 -26.27 21.32
N GLN A 802 -41.20 -26.26 20.34
CA GLN A 802 -41.14 -27.11 19.16
C GLN A 802 -39.92 -26.76 18.32
N GLY A 803 -39.21 -27.78 17.81
CA GLY A 803 -37.93 -27.59 17.12
C GLY A 803 -38.00 -26.65 15.92
N PHE A 804 -39.09 -26.71 15.12
CA PHE A 804 -39.23 -25.85 13.94
C PHE A 804 -39.53 -24.39 14.30
N LEU A 805 -40.21 -24.09 15.41
CA LEU A 805 -40.39 -22.72 15.91
C LEU A 805 -39.06 -22.11 16.34
N MET A 806 -38.17 -22.92 16.88
CA MET A 806 -36.82 -22.47 17.24
C MET A 806 -35.97 -22.16 16.02
N VAL A 807 -36.10 -22.92 14.94
CA VAL A 807 -35.44 -22.60 13.67
C VAL A 807 -36.03 -21.30 13.11
N GLY A 808 -37.36 -21.16 13.10
CA GLY A 808 -38.03 -19.93 12.68
C GLY A 808 -37.60 -18.70 13.48
N TYR A 809 -37.48 -18.82 14.79
CA TYR A 809 -37.00 -17.75 15.65
C TYR A 809 -35.57 -17.35 15.33
N ALA A 810 -34.69 -18.32 15.12
CA ALA A 810 -33.28 -18.05 14.84
C ALA A 810 -33.03 -17.50 13.42
N THR A 811 -33.89 -17.83 12.45
CA THR A 811 -33.67 -17.49 11.03
C THR A 811 -34.61 -16.42 10.51
N ILE A 812 -35.92 -16.55 10.71
CA ILE A 812 -36.94 -15.68 10.09
C ILE A 812 -37.36 -14.54 10.99
N TYR A 813 -37.85 -14.86 12.22
CA TYR A 813 -38.50 -13.86 13.07
C TYR A 813 -37.57 -12.78 13.64
N THR A 814 -36.27 -13.10 13.78
CA THR A 814 -35.29 -12.16 14.32
C THR A 814 -34.26 -11.70 13.31
N MET A 815 -34.33 -12.15 12.07
CA MET A 815 -33.40 -11.76 11.00
C MET A 815 -33.63 -10.30 10.58
N PHE A 816 -34.86 -9.87 10.43
CA PHE A 816 -35.17 -8.50 10.01
C PHE A 816 -34.74 -7.44 11.04
N PRO A 817 -34.98 -7.61 12.36
CA PRO A 817 -34.40 -6.75 13.39
C PRO A 817 -32.86 -6.67 13.34
N VAL A 818 -32.17 -7.77 13.01
CA VAL A 818 -30.72 -7.78 12.81
C VAL A 818 -30.32 -6.86 11.66
N PHE A 819 -31.02 -6.88 10.54
CA PHE A 819 -30.76 -5.96 9.43
C PHE A 819 -31.02 -4.50 9.80
N SER A 820 -31.95 -4.21 10.69
CA SER A 820 -32.15 -2.84 11.18
C SER A 820 -30.92 -2.32 11.93
N LEU A 821 -30.24 -3.17 12.71
CA LEU A 821 -28.98 -2.80 13.39
C LEU A 821 -27.84 -2.49 12.40
N VAL A 822 -27.83 -3.12 11.23
CA VAL A 822 -26.85 -2.86 10.18
C VAL A 822 -26.98 -1.44 9.61
N LEU A 823 -28.18 -0.87 9.64
CA LEU A 823 -28.46 0.48 9.12
C LEU A 823 -28.31 1.58 10.19
N ASP A 824 -28.13 1.23 11.47
CA ASP A 824 -28.02 2.20 12.55
C ASP A 824 -26.81 3.12 12.40
N GLN A 825 -26.98 4.38 12.78
CA GLN A 825 -25.90 5.38 12.82
C GLN A 825 -25.77 5.94 14.24
N ASP A 826 -24.55 5.83 14.77
CA ASP A 826 -24.27 6.31 16.13
C ASP A 826 -24.22 7.84 16.20
N VAL A 827 -23.48 8.45 15.28
CA VAL A 827 -23.27 9.90 15.18
C VAL A 827 -23.39 10.32 13.71
N LYS A 828 -23.90 11.49 13.45
CA LYS A 828 -23.95 12.06 12.09
C LYS A 828 -22.52 12.16 11.54
N PRO A 829 -22.29 11.90 10.24
CA PRO A 829 -20.96 11.96 9.63
C PRO A 829 -20.23 13.28 9.84
N GLU A 830 -20.95 14.40 9.77
CA GLU A 830 -20.41 15.76 9.99
C GLU A 830 -19.85 15.94 11.39
N MET A 831 -20.59 15.43 12.40
CA MET A 831 -20.15 15.50 13.80
C MET A 831 -18.97 14.58 14.09
N ALA A 832 -18.89 13.41 13.44
CA ALA A 832 -17.75 12.51 13.57
C ALA A 832 -16.45 13.11 13.01
N LEU A 833 -16.56 13.88 11.92
CA LEU A 833 -15.41 14.59 11.32
C LEU A 833 -15.03 15.84 12.10
N LEU A 834 -16.01 16.55 12.67
CA LEU A 834 -15.78 17.77 13.47
C LEU A 834 -15.12 17.45 14.82
N TYR A 835 -15.47 16.31 15.42
CA TYR A 835 -14.96 15.86 16.71
C TYR A 835 -14.24 14.51 16.62
N PRO A 836 -13.03 14.45 16.07
CA PRO A 836 -12.30 13.20 15.87
C PRO A 836 -11.95 12.48 17.18
N GLU A 837 -11.96 13.20 18.32
CA GLU A 837 -11.73 12.63 19.65
C GLU A 837 -12.75 11.55 20.02
N LEU A 838 -13.93 11.55 19.41
CA LEU A 838 -14.94 10.51 19.58
C LEU A 838 -14.45 9.13 19.11
N TYR A 839 -13.40 9.07 18.30
CA TYR A 839 -12.80 7.81 17.87
C TYR A 839 -12.07 7.11 19.04
N LYS A 840 -11.48 7.87 19.98
CA LYS A 840 -10.82 7.32 21.18
C LYS A 840 -11.78 6.52 22.06
N ASP A 841 -13.06 6.88 22.09
CA ASP A 841 -14.07 6.21 22.91
C ASP A 841 -14.37 4.78 22.44
N LEU A 842 -14.01 4.44 21.20
CA LEU A 842 -14.22 3.08 20.65
C LEU A 842 -13.36 2.03 21.34
N THR A 843 -12.19 2.39 21.82
CA THR A 843 -11.26 1.44 22.47
C THR A 843 -11.69 1.04 23.88
N LYS A 844 -12.61 1.76 24.49
CA LYS A 844 -13.12 1.53 25.86
C LYS A 844 -14.48 0.85 25.94
N LEU A 845 -15.09 0.44 24.85
CA LEU A 845 -16.53 0.21 24.76
C LEU A 845 -16.94 -1.25 24.61
N LEU A 846 -16.74 -2.06 25.64
CA LEU A 846 -17.53 -3.30 25.84
C LEU A 846 -19.00 -3.01 26.23
N MET A 847 -19.40 -1.76 26.40
CA MET A 847 -20.64 -1.35 27.08
C MET A 847 -21.67 -0.60 26.23
N VAL A 848 -21.50 -0.41 24.91
CA VAL A 848 -22.36 0.52 24.14
C VAL A 848 -23.50 -0.13 23.35
N ALA A 849 -23.70 -1.39 23.48
CA ALA A 849 -24.61 -2.13 22.62
C ALA A 849 -26.09 -2.14 23.04
N LEU A 850 -26.61 -1.17 23.67
CA LEU A 850 -28.03 -1.21 24.10
C LEU A 850 -28.91 -0.13 23.48
N THR A 851 -28.60 0.44 22.26
CA THR A 851 -29.56 1.42 21.71
C THR A 851 -29.43 1.66 20.23
N ILE A 852 -30.44 1.29 19.47
CA ILE A 852 -30.78 1.91 18.18
C ILE A 852 -31.01 3.40 18.45
N ARG A 853 -30.29 4.28 17.74
CA ARG A 853 -30.34 5.73 17.95
C ARG A 853 -30.99 6.48 16.82
N THR A 854 -30.94 5.97 15.63
CA THR A 854 -31.55 6.58 14.45
C THR A 854 -32.56 5.63 13.83
N TRP A 855 -33.79 6.10 13.66
CA TRP A 855 -34.84 5.35 12.99
C TRP A 855 -34.82 5.66 11.49
N HIS A 856 -34.45 4.66 10.68
CA HIS A 856 -34.62 4.71 9.24
C HIS A 856 -35.98 4.06 8.87
N TRP A 857 -36.65 4.53 7.84
CA TRP A 857 -37.93 3.97 7.43
C TRP A 857 -37.89 2.46 7.12
N LEU A 858 -36.74 1.99 6.55
CA LEU A 858 -36.51 0.58 6.31
C LEU A 858 -36.43 -0.26 7.60
N MET A 859 -35.99 0.32 8.73
CA MET A 859 -35.99 -0.35 10.03
C MET A 859 -37.41 -0.60 10.50
N VAL A 860 -38.27 0.37 10.33
CA VAL A 860 -39.70 0.27 10.68
C VAL A 860 -40.37 -0.80 9.82
N VAL A 861 -40.09 -0.82 8.52
CA VAL A 861 -40.59 -1.87 7.60
C VAL A 861 -40.07 -3.27 8.00
N ALA A 862 -38.81 -3.39 8.36
CA ALA A 862 -38.20 -4.65 8.79
C ALA A 862 -38.87 -5.20 10.07
N GLU A 863 -39.14 -4.33 11.06
CA GLU A 863 -39.82 -4.71 12.29
C GLU A 863 -41.28 -5.13 12.02
N PHE A 864 -42.04 -4.39 11.19
CA PHE A 864 -43.39 -4.77 10.81
C PHE A 864 -43.42 -6.07 9.99
N LEU A 865 -42.44 -6.30 9.11
CA LEU A 865 -42.32 -7.53 8.35
C LEU A 865 -42.02 -8.73 9.26
N SER A 866 -41.16 -8.56 10.24
CA SER A 866 -40.88 -9.57 11.27
C SER A 866 -42.12 -9.93 12.07
N LEU A 867 -42.84 -8.92 12.54
CA LEU A 867 -44.11 -9.09 13.26
C LEU A 867 -45.15 -9.79 12.36
N GLY A 868 -45.25 -9.38 11.09
CA GLY A 868 -46.17 -9.97 10.10
C GLY A 868 -45.83 -11.46 9.85
N CYS A 869 -44.60 -11.82 9.69
CA CYS A 869 -44.17 -13.22 9.56
C CYS A 869 -44.51 -14.04 10.80
N TYR A 870 -44.34 -13.45 11.99
CA TYR A 870 -44.71 -14.12 13.25
C TYR A 870 -46.21 -14.35 13.35
N VAL A 871 -47.01 -13.34 13.09
CA VAL A 871 -48.49 -13.44 13.10
C VAL A 871 -48.96 -14.43 12.04
N ALA A 872 -48.37 -14.42 10.84
CA ALA A 872 -48.70 -15.39 9.80
C ALA A 872 -48.38 -16.82 10.25
N SER A 873 -47.25 -17.03 10.93
CA SER A 873 -46.92 -18.36 11.48
C SER A 873 -47.90 -18.85 12.55
N LEU A 874 -48.41 -17.92 13.37
CA LEU A 874 -49.49 -18.25 14.33
C LEU A 874 -50.79 -18.67 13.63
N ALA A 875 -51.10 -18.04 12.51
CA ALA A 875 -52.30 -18.36 11.73
C ALA A 875 -52.19 -19.69 10.94
N PHE A 876 -51.00 -20.00 10.38
CA PHE A 876 -50.80 -21.19 9.59
C PHE A 876 -50.55 -22.48 10.43
N LEU A 877 -50.15 -22.32 11.67
CA LEU A 877 -49.76 -23.42 12.54
C LEU A 877 -50.83 -23.74 13.60
N ASN A 878 -52.08 -23.80 13.17
CA ASN A 878 -53.25 -24.06 14.05
C ASN A 878 -53.14 -25.35 14.88
N GLU A 879 -52.38 -26.35 14.45
CA GLU A 879 -52.12 -27.57 15.25
C GLU A 879 -51.32 -27.36 16.53
N TYR A 880 -50.55 -26.28 16.56
CA TYR A 880 -49.64 -25.97 17.68
C TYR A 880 -50.09 -24.77 18.52
N PHE A 881 -51.03 -23.98 18.04
CA PHE A 881 -51.51 -22.78 18.73
C PHE A 881 -53.04 -22.81 18.83
N ASP A 882 -53.53 -22.57 20.01
CA ASP A 882 -54.98 -22.35 20.23
C ASP A 882 -55.38 -20.96 19.74
N VAL A 883 -55.89 -20.88 18.52
CA VAL A 883 -56.29 -19.64 17.87
C VAL A 883 -57.42 -18.96 18.65
N ALA A 884 -58.33 -19.74 19.30
CA ALA A 884 -59.41 -19.22 20.11
C ALA A 884 -58.85 -18.47 21.34
N PHE A 885 -57.80 -18.96 21.97
CA PHE A 885 -57.16 -18.27 23.08
C PHE A 885 -56.38 -17.02 22.63
N ILE A 886 -55.66 -17.07 21.49
CA ILE A 886 -54.88 -15.95 20.96
C ILE A 886 -55.76 -14.74 20.64
N THR A 887 -56.99 -14.96 20.22
CA THR A 887 -57.95 -13.89 19.91
C THR A 887 -58.64 -13.27 21.15
N THR A 888 -58.41 -13.82 22.33
CA THR A 888 -59.01 -13.34 23.58
C THR A 888 -58.30 -12.07 24.10
N VAL A 889 -59.13 -11.20 24.74
CA VAL A 889 -58.62 -9.99 25.45
C VAL A 889 -57.59 -10.37 26.53
N THR A 890 -57.78 -11.58 27.14
CA THR A 890 -56.90 -12.11 28.19
C THR A 890 -55.50 -12.35 27.67
N PHE A 891 -55.35 -12.87 26.47
CA PHE A 891 -54.03 -13.06 25.80
C PHE A 891 -53.34 -11.71 25.54
N LEU A 892 -54.11 -10.78 24.96
CA LEU A 892 -53.61 -9.44 24.59
C LEU A 892 -53.12 -8.68 25.84
N TRP A 893 -53.91 -8.72 26.94
CA TRP A 893 -53.51 -8.13 28.21
C TRP A 893 -52.26 -8.77 28.79
N LYS A 894 -52.15 -10.13 28.78
CA LYS A 894 -50.98 -10.83 29.27
C LYS A 894 -49.73 -10.48 28.46
N VAL A 895 -49.82 -10.47 27.13
CA VAL A 895 -48.68 -10.11 26.27
C VAL A 895 -48.24 -8.66 26.54
N SER A 896 -49.19 -7.72 26.64
CA SER A 896 -48.90 -6.33 26.95
C SER A 896 -48.23 -6.18 28.33
N ALA A 897 -48.75 -6.88 29.36
CA ALA A 897 -48.16 -6.85 30.70
C ALA A 897 -46.73 -7.41 30.72
N ILE A 898 -46.46 -8.53 30.05
CA ILE A 898 -45.13 -9.13 29.95
C ILE A 898 -44.19 -8.18 29.19
N THR A 899 -44.67 -7.54 28.12
CA THR A 899 -43.86 -6.58 27.34
C THR A 899 -43.49 -5.37 28.20
N VAL A 900 -44.44 -4.80 28.95
CA VAL A 900 -44.18 -3.68 29.84
C VAL A 900 -43.20 -4.08 30.94
N VAL A 901 -43.41 -5.21 31.63
CA VAL A 901 -42.50 -5.70 32.69
C VAL A 901 -41.08 -5.97 32.16
N SER A 902 -40.95 -6.43 30.93
CA SER A 902 -39.63 -6.71 30.32
C SER A 902 -38.95 -5.43 29.82
N CYS A 903 -39.69 -4.49 29.21
CA CYS A 903 -39.10 -3.31 28.60
C CYS A 903 -38.92 -2.14 29.57
N LEU A 904 -39.83 -1.98 30.55
CA LEU A 904 -39.81 -0.86 31.49
C LEU A 904 -38.49 -0.77 32.33
N PRO A 905 -38.00 -1.85 32.92
CA PRO A 905 -36.73 -1.81 33.65
C PRO A 905 -35.54 -1.41 32.76
N LEU A 906 -35.50 -1.92 31.52
CA LEU A 906 -34.48 -1.55 30.55
C LEU A 906 -34.55 -0.08 30.17
N TYR A 907 -35.77 0.44 29.98
CA TYR A 907 -36.01 1.86 29.70
C TYR A 907 -35.58 2.74 30.88
N ILE A 908 -35.93 2.36 32.10
CA ILE A 908 -35.53 3.07 33.32
C ILE A 908 -33.99 3.06 33.47
N LEU A 909 -33.34 1.91 33.32
CA LEU A 909 -31.90 1.79 33.39
C LEU A 909 -31.22 2.67 32.31
N LYS A 910 -31.77 2.68 31.10
CA LYS A 910 -31.28 3.53 30.00
C LYS A 910 -31.43 5.01 30.34
N TYR A 911 -32.59 5.41 30.87
CA TYR A 911 -32.83 6.78 31.32
C TYR A 911 -31.90 7.21 32.44
N LEU A 912 -31.71 6.37 33.46
CA LEU A 912 -30.80 6.61 34.57
C LEU A 912 -29.37 6.73 34.08
N LYS A 913 -28.91 5.80 33.23
CA LYS A 913 -27.57 5.85 32.62
C LYS A 913 -27.36 7.14 31.82
N ARG A 914 -28.33 7.56 31.04
CA ARG A 914 -28.26 8.81 30.26
C ARG A 914 -28.21 10.04 31.18
N LYS A 915 -28.86 9.99 32.32
CA LYS A 915 -28.90 11.10 33.29
C LYS A 915 -27.60 11.16 34.14
N PHE A 916 -27.11 10.02 34.63
CA PHE A 916 -25.96 9.96 35.57
C PHE A 916 -24.60 9.81 34.90
N SER A 917 -24.55 9.20 33.71
CA SER A 917 -23.34 9.03 32.92
C SER A 917 -23.62 9.36 31.45
N PRO A 918 -23.83 10.65 31.14
CA PRO A 918 -24.10 11.02 29.75
C PRO A 918 -22.88 10.69 28.87
N PRO A 919 -23.09 10.20 27.64
CA PRO A 919 -21.99 9.96 26.73
C PRO A 919 -21.26 11.26 26.39
N SER A 920 -19.95 11.20 26.16
CA SER A 920 -19.08 12.36 25.93
C SER A 920 -19.60 13.31 24.84
N TYR A 921 -20.24 12.77 23.81
CA TYR A 921 -20.80 13.57 22.71
C TYR A 921 -22.16 14.24 23.03
N SER A 922 -22.87 13.86 24.10
CA SER A 922 -24.12 14.52 24.45
C SER A 922 -23.95 15.97 24.93
N LYS A 923 -22.74 16.31 25.37
CA LYS A 923 -22.34 17.68 25.70
C LYS A 923 -22.10 18.55 24.47
N LEU A 924 -21.96 17.95 23.30
CA LEU A 924 -21.66 18.63 22.05
C LEU A 924 -22.93 18.91 21.22
N THR A 925 -24.06 18.29 21.57
CA THR A 925 -25.35 18.45 20.89
C THR A 925 -26.34 19.35 21.65
N SER A 926 -25.97 19.82 22.82
CA SER A 926 -26.67 20.86 23.58
C SER A 926 -26.04 22.22 23.30
#